data_833822204597463d918b078b98c9c339
#
_entry.id   833822204597463d918b078b98c9c339
#
_cell.length_a   1.000
_cell.length_b   1.000
_cell.length_c   1.000
_cell.angle_alpha   90.00
_cell.angle_beta   90.00
_cell.angle_gamma   90.00
#
_symmetry.space_group_name_H-M   'P 1'
#
loop_
_entity.id
_entity.type
_entity.pdbx_description
1 polymer ?
#
loop_
_entity_poly.entity_id
_entity_poly.type
_entity_poly.pdbx_seq_one_letter_code
_entity_poly.pdbx_strand_id
1 'polypeptide(L)'
;MITEEKMQNQHNYSVDDIKVMEGLEAVRVRPGMYIGSTGSRGLHHMLWEIVVNAVDEAANGFATIVSVTINRDNSVVVEDNGRGIPVGIHEKLHVSGVEVVYTQLHAGGKFNNDSYGFSGGLHGVGASVVNALSEYVEVEVATGGKLYSIKFHSYEDSDGNMHSGIPVAPLAEVGRTRRQGTRVTFLPDKRVFETIEMNSEVVAKRLRELAYLNKGVTFKFTDNRLKDENKNREYKYDGGIVDFVCYLNSEKTPLYKEPIYFRGMRGTGKDAIIVEIAMQHNDGYTESIFSYVNNIPTTEGGTHETGFKSALTKVMNDYCRRTGILKEKDAPLPGEDFREGLTAVVSLKMSSIQFEGQTKTKLGNTEARTAVEAIVMDELTPILENLKNSDLAAAIADKAVKAAKAREAARKAKTMAREKSKLENAPLVGKLSSCTGRTPEQNELFIVEGDSAGGSAKQGRDRRFQAILPLRGKPLNVEKRRIEQVLENDECRSIITALGTGIGEDFELKNLKYHKIIILSDADQDGAHIRALLLTFFYRYTKELITGGHVYMGMPPLYKVQKGNNVTYAYDDEELARITKGMKGYTLQRYKGLGEMNPEQLWETTLNPENRSLVQVTIEDAAYVEHLVTLLMGDKVAPRKEYITEHANFNRVDSFEDKIG
;
A
#
# COMPACT_ATOMS: atom_id res chain seq x y z
N MET A 1 33.73 -24.66 -1.81
CA MET A 1 34.67 -23.84 -2.58
C MET A 1 34.40 -24.09 -4.06
N ILE A 2 33.58 -23.19 -4.65
CA ILE A 2 33.49 -23.09 -6.11
C ILE A 2 34.62 -22.14 -6.47
N THR A 3 35.67 -22.66 -7.06
CA THR A 3 36.88 -21.94 -7.39
C THR A 3 36.61 -20.84 -8.40
N GLU A 4 37.22 -19.66 -8.20
CA GLU A 4 37.16 -18.47 -9.09
C GLU A 4 37.50 -18.79 -10.57
N GLU A 5 38.08 -19.94 -10.87
CA GLU A 5 38.32 -20.42 -12.23
C GLU A 5 37.07 -20.75 -13.06
N LYS A 6 35.87 -20.91 -12.44
CA LYS A 6 34.63 -21.11 -13.19
C LYS A 6 33.92 -19.82 -13.60
N MET A 7 34.36 -18.66 -13.14
CA MET A 7 33.86 -17.35 -13.57
C MET A 7 34.59 -16.75 -14.77
N GLN A 8 35.63 -17.36 -15.26
CA GLN A 8 36.40 -16.89 -16.42
C GLN A 8 36.10 -17.62 -17.74
N ASN A 9 34.99 -18.32 -17.86
CA ASN A 9 34.48 -18.60 -19.20
C ASN A 9 33.94 -17.28 -19.76
N GLN A 10 34.78 -16.57 -20.50
CA GLN A 10 34.37 -15.53 -21.44
C GLN A 10 33.46 -16.19 -22.47
N HIS A 11 32.14 -16.24 -22.16
CA HIS A 11 31.15 -16.37 -23.21
C HIS A 11 31.26 -15.10 -24.06
N ASN A 12 31.83 -15.24 -25.22
CA ASN A 12 31.80 -14.21 -26.25
C ASN A 12 30.31 -13.91 -26.50
N TYR A 13 29.83 -12.75 -26.00
CA TYR A 13 28.50 -12.29 -26.26
C TYR A 13 28.32 -12.09 -27.76
N SER A 14 27.56 -12.96 -28.38
CA SER A 14 27.31 -12.99 -29.81
C SER A 14 25.86 -12.64 -30.14
N VAL A 15 25.57 -12.39 -31.39
CA VAL A 15 24.19 -12.14 -31.87
C VAL A 15 23.27 -13.34 -31.55
N ASP A 16 23.80 -14.55 -31.50
CA ASP A 16 23.07 -15.78 -31.19
C ASP A 16 22.62 -15.85 -29.72
N ASP A 17 23.24 -15.06 -28.84
CA ASP A 17 22.84 -14.94 -27.43
C ASP A 17 21.65 -13.99 -27.24
N ILE A 18 21.27 -13.24 -28.28
CA ILE A 18 20.11 -12.32 -28.27
C ILE A 18 18.86 -13.14 -28.59
N LYS A 19 18.13 -13.54 -27.55
CA LYS A 19 16.82 -14.19 -27.70
C LYS A 19 15.72 -13.15 -27.86
N VAL A 20 15.04 -13.16 -29.00
CA VAL A 20 13.79 -12.40 -29.20
C VAL A 20 12.64 -13.24 -28.67
N MET A 21 11.92 -12.71 -27.71
CA MET A 21 10.72 -13.34 -27.15
C MET A 21 9.50 -12.61 -27.68
N GLU A 22 8.56 -13.34 -28.24
CA GLU A 22 7.34 -12.80 -28.86
C GLU A 22 6.09 -13.19 -28.04
N GLY A 23 5.06 -12.35 -28.09
CA GLY A 23 3.75 -12.65 -27.56
C GLY A 23 3.69 -12.84 -26.03
N LEU A 24 2.82 -13.76 -25.60
CA LEU A 24 2.53 -14.01 -24.19
C LEU A 24 3.64 -14.76 -23.43
N GLU A 25 4.53 -15.42 -24.14
CA GLU A 25 5.67 -16.15 -23.54
C GLU A 25 6.65 -15.19 -22.86
N ALA A 26 6.86 -14.00 -23.46
CA ALA A 26 7.70 -12.95 -22.86
C ALA A 26 7.20 -12.53 -21.48
N VAL A 27 5.87 -12.45 -21.29
CA VAL A 27 5.23 -12.12 -20.01
C VAL A 27 5.53 -13.19 -18.97
N ARG A 28 5.44 -14.46 -19.38
CA ARG A 28 5.61 -15.58 -18.46
C ARG A 28 7.06 -15.78 -18.01
N VAL A 29 8.03 -15.47 -18.87
CA VAL A 29 9.46 -15.54 -18.53
C VAL A 29 9.88 -14.41 -17.57
N ARG A 30 9.25 -13.23 -17.69
CA ARG A 30 9.56 -12.09 -16.83
C ARG A 30 8.28 -11.45 -16.24
N PRO A 31 7.51 -12.18 -15.43
CA PRO A 31 6.23 -11.71 -14.89
C PRO A 31 6.40 -10.44 -14.04
N GLY A 32 7.52 -10.31 -13.33
CA GLY A 32 7.81 -9.13 -12.50
C GLY A 32 7.80 -7.80 -13.26
N MET A 33 8.07 -7.79 -14.58
CA MET A 33 7.98 -6.57 -15.40
C MET A 33 6.55 -6.08 -15.59
N TYR A 34 5.55 -6.98 -15.50
CA TYR A 34 4.14 -6.69 -15.76
C TYR A 34 3.30 -6.60 -14.49
N ILE A 35 3.56 -7.47 -13.51
CA ILE A 35 2.79 -7.55 -12.25
C ILE A 35 3.60 -7.21 -11.00
N GLY A 36 4.87 -6.81 -11.16
CA GLY A 36 5.75 -6.37 -10.08
C GLY A 36 6.41 -7.50 -9.28
N SER A 37 5.72 -8.61 -9.02
CA SER A 37 6.26 -9.78 -8.31
C SER A 37 5.45 -11.04 -8.60
N THR A 38 5.96 -12.22 -8.21
CA THR A 38 5.24 -13.51 -8.28
C THR A 38 4.69 -13.96 -6.93
N GLY A 39 4.86 -13.16 -5.88
CA GLY A 39 4.27 -13.38 -4.57
C GLY A 39 2.82 -12.86 -4.49
N SER A 40 2.28 -12.77 -3.28
CA SER A 40 0.89 -12.37 -3.00
C SER A 40 0.50 -11.04 -3.65
N ARG A 41 1.39 -10.04 -3.68
CA ARG A 41 1.11 -8.73 -4.31
C ARG A 41 0.85 -8.85 -5.82
N GLY A 42 1.69 -9.59 -6.54
CA GLY A 42 1.51 -9.82 -7.98
C GLY A 42 0.28 -10.66 -8.29
N LEU A 43 -0.03 -11.63 -7.41
CA LEU A 43 -1.26 -12.42 -7.52
C LEU A 43 -2.52 -11.54 -7.46
N HIS A 44 -2.60 -10.62 -6.48
CA HIS A 44 -3.72 -9.67 -6.39
C HIS A 44 -3.72 -8.68 -7.56
N HIS A 45 -2.54 -8.32 -8.10
CA HIS A 45 -2.46 -7.44 -9.27
C HIS A 45 -3.18 -8.03 -10.49
N MET A 46 -3.10 -9.34 -10.72
CA MET A 46 -3.88 -10.00 -11.79
C MET A 46 -5.39 -9.76 -11.65
N LEU A 47 -5.92 -9.89 -10.43
CA LEU A 47 -7.33 -9.60 -10.17
C LEU A 47 -7.67 -8.15 -10.51
N TRP A 48 -6.80 -7.21 -10.08
CA TRP A 48 -7.06 -5.79 -10.31
C TRP A 48 -7.06 -5.40 -11.79
N GLU A 49 -6.26 -6.04 -12.63
CA GLU A 49 -6.28 -5.79 -14.08
C GLU A 49 -7.64 -6.15 -14.70
N ILE A 50 -8.31 -7.22 -14.23
CA ILE A 50 -9.66 -7.58 -14.70
C ILE A 50 -10.73 -6.70 -14.05
N VAL A 51 -10.63 -6.41 -12.74
CA VAL A 51 -11.58 -5.54 -12.02
C VAL A 51 -11.56 -4.13 -12.59
N VAL A 52 -10.39 -3.56 -12.92
CA VAL A 52 -10.30 -2.23 -13.55
C VAL A 52 -11.05 -2.17 -14.87
N ASN A 53 -11.06 -3.24 -15.66
CA ASN A 53 -11.84 -3.27 -16.89
C ASN A 53 -13.35 -3.18 -16.63
N ALA A 54 -13.86 -3.89 -15.62
CA ALA A 54 -15.26 -3.79 -15.19
C ALA A 54 -15.60 -2.40 -14.60
N VAL A 55 -14.67 -1.83 -13.82
CA VAL A 55 -14.80 -0.48 -13.26
C VAL A 55 -14.79 0.60 -14.33
N ASP A 56 -14.01 0.44 -15.41
CA ASP A 56 -14.02 1.36 -16.55
C ASP A 56 -15.39 1.41 -17.23
N GLU A 57 -16.09 0.28 -17.36
CA GLU A 57 -17.49 0.25 -17.83
C GLU A 57 -18.41 1.03 -16.87
N ALA A 58 -18.22 0.87 -15.56
CA ALA A 58 -19.00 1.57 -14.55
C ALA A 58 -18.69 3.08 -14.52
N ALA A 59 -17.42 3.47 -14.59
CA ALA A 59 -16.99 4.88 -14.57
C ALA A 59 -17.49 5.68 -15.78
N ASN A 60 -17.74 4.99 -16.91
CA ASN A 60 -18.31 5.56 -18.13
C ASN A 60 -19.85 5.41 -18.19
N GLY A 61 -20.49 4.91 -17.12
CA GLY A 61 -21.95 4.84 -16.98
C GLY A 61 -22.60 3.63 -17.66
N PHE A 62 -21.82 2.66 -18.13
CA PHE A 62 -22.35 1.48 -18.84
C PHE A 62 -22.64 0.31 -17.89
N ALA A 63 -21.91 0.19 -16.76
CA ALA A 63 -22.16 -0.82 -15.75
C ALA A 63 -22.64 -0.20 -14.43
N THR A 64 -23.48 -0.92 -13.70
CA THR A 64 -24.00 -0.56 -12.38
C THR A 64 -23.68 -1.59 -11.30
N ILE A 65 -23.22 -2.77 -11.72
CA ILE A 65 -22.87 -3.89 -10.84
C ILE A 65 -21.55 -4.48 -11.31
N VAL A 66 -20.62 -4.66 -10.37
CA VAL A 66 -19.36 -5.39 -10.54
C VAL A 66 -19.32 -6.47 -9.46
N SER A 67 -19.11 -7.72 -9.84
CA SER A 67 -19.05 -8.85 -8.92
C SER A 67 -17.70 -9.55 -9.00
N VAL A 68 -17.14 -9.91 -7.84
CA VAL A 68 -15.92 -10.71 -7.72
C VAL A 68 -16.23 -11.96 -6.89
N THR A 69 -15.88 -13.12 -7.41
CA THR A 69 -16.06 -14.40 -6.68
C THR A 69 -14.75 -15.17 -6.67
N ILE A 70 -14.31 -15.60 -5.49
CA ILE A 70 -13.21 -16.56 -5.32
C ILE A 70 -13.83 -17.93 -5.09
N ASN A 71 -13.51 -18.89 -5.96
CA ASN A 71 -14.00 -20.26 -5.86
C ASN A 71 -13.15 -21.12 -4.93
N ARG A 72 -13.64 -22.32 -4.58
CA ARG A 72 -12.94 -23.26 -3.70
C ARG A 72 -11.64 -23.81 -4.28
N ASP A 73 -11.52 -23.84 -5.59
CA ASP A 73 -10.32 -24.25 -6.32
C ASP A 73 -9.31 -23.09 -6.51
N ASN A 74 -9.58 -21.92 -5.91
CA ASN A 74 -8.85 -20.65 -6.07
C ASN A 74 -8.99 -20.01 -7.47
N SER A 75 -9.86 -20.49 -8.35
CA SER A 75 -10.24 -19.74 -9.53
C SER A 75 -11.02 -18.47 -9.11
N VAL A 76 -10.88 -17.42 -9.91
CA VAL A 76 -11.50 -16.13 -9.62
C VAL A 76 -12.41 -15.75 -10.77
N VAL A 77 -13.60 -15.27 -10.44
CA VAL A 77 -14.59 -14.79 -11.39
C VAL A 77 -14.79 -13.29 -11.17
N VAL A 78 -14.67 -12.49 -12.23
CA VAL A 78 -15.06 -11.08 -12.27
C VAL A 78 -16.16 -10.92 -13.29
N GLU A 79 -17.28 -10.31 -12.90
CA GLU A 79 -18.45 -10.11 -13.76
C GLU A 79 -18.93 -8.67 -13.65
N ASP A 80 -19.20 -8.04 -14.78
CA ASP A 80 -19.87 -6.75 -14.90
C ASP A 80 -21.17 -6.86 -15.70
N ASN A 81 -22.05 -5.87 -15.57
CA ASN A 81 -23.26 -5.74 -16.39
C ASN A 81 -23.15 -4.60 -17.42
N GLY A 82 -21.95 -4.34 -17.93
CA GLY A 82 -21.64 -3.33 -18.93
C GLY A 82 -22.00 -3.72 -20.35
N ARG A 83 -21.34 -3.11 -21.33
CA ARG A 83 -21.61 -3.35 -22.76
C ARG A 83 -21.17 -4.72 -23.25
N GLY A 84 -20.18 -5.32 -22.58
CA GLY A 84 -19.47 -6.51 -23.06
C GLY A 84 -18.33 -6.18 -24.04
N ILE A 85 -17.31 -7.04 -24.07
CA ILE A 85 -16.20 -6.93 -25.03
C ILE A 85 -16.76 -7.18 -26.45
N PRO A 86 -16.31 -6.41 -27.48
CA PRO A 86 -16.76 -6.64 -28.88
C PRO A 86 -16.47 -8.06 -29.36
N VAL A 87 -17.51 -8.77 -29.82
CA VAL A 87 -17.43 -10.17 -30.29
C VAL A 87 -17.17 -10.30 -31.78
N GLY A 88 -17.21 -9.19 -32.54
CA GLY A 88 -16.97 -9.16 -33.97
C GLY A 88 -15.55 -9.57 -34.35
N ILE A 89 -15.36 -9.95 -35.61
CA ILE A 89 -14.05 -10.32 -36.16
C ILE A 89 -13.22 -9.06 -36.43
N HIS A 90 -11.99 -9.05 -35.96
CA HIS A 90 -11.04 -7.97 -36.19
C HIS A 90 -10.48 -8.04 -37.61
N GLU A 91 -10.60 -6.94 -38.37
CA GLU A 91 -10.31 -6.91 -39.82
C GLU A 91 -8.89 -7.34 -40.19
N LYS A 92 -7.88 -6.98 -39.39
CA LYS A 92 -6.46 -7.29 -39.68
C LYS A 92 -6.02 -8.66 -39.18
N LEU A 93 -6.58 -9.12 -38.06
CA LEU A 93 -6.10 -10.33 -37.37
C LEU A 93 -6.99 -11.54 -37.67
N HIS A 94 -8.19 -11.32 -38.25
CA HIS A 94 -9.17 -12.35 -38.63
C HIS A 94 -9.63 -13.25 -37.47
N VAL A 95 -9.50 -12.77 -36.23
CA VAL A 95 -9.97 -13.40 -34.98
C VAL A 95 -10.95 -12.49 -34.28
N SER A 96 -11.68 -13.00 -33.27
CA SER A 96 -12.65 -12.18 -32.52
C SER A 96 -11.97 -11.07 -31.71
N GLY A 97 -12.69 -9.95 -31.48
CA GLY A 97 -12.19 -8.87 -30.62
C GLY A 97 -11.83 -9.35 -29.20
N VAL A 98 -12.57 -10.33 -28.67
CA VAL A 98 -12.26 -10.97 -27.37
C VAL A 98 -10.91 -11.67 -27.43
N GLU A 99 -10.66 -12.44 -28.46
CA GLU A 99 -9.39 -13.16 -28.66
C GLU A 99 -8.22 -12.17 -28.79
N VAL A 100 -8.39 -11.08 -29.56
CA VAL A 100 -7.36 -10.02 -29.68
C VAL A 100 -6.99 -9.44 -28.30
N VAL A 101 -7.97 -9.10 -27.46
CA VAL A 101 -7.73 -8.50 -26.14
C VAL A 101 -6.95 -9.43 -25.20
N TYR A 102 -7.17 -10.74 -25.31
CA TYR A 102 -6.53 -11.72 -24.42
C TYR A 102 -5.24 -12.32 -24.97
N THR A 103 -4.95 -12.21 -26.27
CA THR A 103 -3.75 -12.82 -26.89
C THR A 103 -2.72 -11.82 -27.37
N GLN A 104 -3.11 -10.56 -27.62
CA GLN A 104 -2.20 -9.55 -28.13
C GLN A 104 -1.80 -8.56 -27.03
N LEU A 105 -0.50 -8.35 -26.87
CA LEU A 105 0.01 -7.25 -26.04
C LEU A 105 -0.23 -5.92 -26.77
N HIS A 106 -0.51 -4.88 -25.99
CA HIS A 106 -0.79 -3.54 -26.52
C HIS A 106 -2.00 -3.48 -27.47
N ALA A 107 -3.00 -4.33 -27.21
CA ALA A 107 -4.27 -4.32 -27.92
C ALA A 107 -5.43 -3.93 -26.99
N GLY A 108 -6.33 -3.08 -27.47
CA GLY A 108 -7.53 -2.68 -26.70
C GLY A 108 -8.21 -1.45 -27.26
N GLY A 109 -9.52 -1.32 -26.99
CA GLY A 109 -10.35 -0.19 -27.43
C GLY A 109 -10.14 1.12 -26.64
N LYS A 110 -9.18 1.14 -25.71
CA LYS A 110 -8.91 2.28 -24.81
C LYS A 110 -7.80 3.21 -25.32
N PHE A 111 -7.10 2.85 -26.41
CA PHE A 111 -6.08 3.70 -27.05
C PHE A 111 -6.68 4.89 -27.80
N ASN A 112 -7.90 4.74 -28.33
CA ASN A 112 -8.65 5.82 -28.93
C ASN A 112 -9.77 6.22 -27.95
N ASN A 113 -9.74 7.45 -27.46
CA ASN A 113 -10.71 7.99 -26.49
C ASN A 113 -12.16 8.07 -27.01
N ASP A 114 -12.45 7.50 -28.18
CA ASP A 114 -13.77 7.53 -28.79
C ASP A 114 -14.76 6.54 -28.12
N SER A 115 -14.24 5.45 -27.53
CA SER A 115 -15.04 4.40 -26.87
C SER A 115 -15.12 4.55 -25.35
N TYR A 116 -14.12 5.19 -24.73
CA TYR A 116 -14.02 5.45 -23.29
C TYR A 116 -13.54 6.87 -23.07
N GLY A 117 -14.35 7.68 -22.37
CA GLY A 117 -13.96 9.04 -22.00
C GLY A 117 -12.82 9.06 -20.99
N PHE A 118 -12.88 8.16 -20.01
CA PHE A 118 -11.89 7.98 -18.94
C PHE A 118 -11.65 6.50 -18.69
N SER A 119 -10.40 6.09 -18.55
CA SER A 119 -10.03 4.70 -18.33
C SER A 119 -8.84 4.57 -17.41
N GLY A 120 -8.88 3.58 -16.50
CA GLY A 120 -7.74 3.15 -15.69
C GLY A 120 -6.83 2.17 -16.41
N GLY A 121 -7.35 1.45 -17.41
CA GLY A 121 -6.60 0.52 -18.27
C GLY A 121 -5.86 1.25 -19.37
N LEU A 122 -4.61 1.65 -19.14
CA LEU A 122 -3.84 2.55 -20.01
C LEU A 122 -2.99 1.83 -21.06
N HIS A 123 -2.50 0.63 -20.76
CA HIS A 123 -1.43 0.00 -21.55
C HIS A 123 -1.92 -1.08 -22.53
N GLY A 124 -3.20 -1.49 -22.43
CA GLY A 124 -3.76 -2.54 -23.29
C GLY A 124 -3.06 -3.91 -23.12
N VAL A 125 -2.54 -4.18 -21.93
CA VAL A 125 -1.82 -5.43 -21.62
C VAL A 125 -2.44 -6.23 -20.47
N GLY A 126 -3.30 -5.64 -19.63
CA GLY A 126 -3.79 -6.30 -18.42
C GLY A 126 -4.46 -7.65 -18.65
N ALA A 127 -5.41 -7.71 -19.57
CA ALA A 127 -6.12 -8.97 -19.90
C ALA A 127 -5.20 -10.03 -20.48
N SER A 128 -4.29 -9.66 -21.38
CA SER A 128 -3.33 -10.58 -21.99
C SER A 128 -2.26 -11.06 -21.00
N VAL A 129 -1.86 -10.21 -20.05
CA VAL A 129 -0.97 -10.59 -18.92
C VAL A 129 -1.65 -11.60 -18.01
N VAL A 130 -2.93 -11.38 -17.66
CA VAL A 130 -3.70 -12.35 -16.85
C VAL A 130 -3.81 -13.67 -17.58
N ASN A 131 -4.05 -13.66 -18.90
CA ASN A 131 -4.10 -14.87 -19.69
C ASN A 131 -2.75 -15.61 -19.71
N ALA A 132 -1.65 -14.90 -19.92
CA ALA A 132 -0.30 -15.48 -19.94
C ALA A 132 0.10 -16.16 -18.62
N LEU A 133 -0.35 -15.62 -17.49
CA LEU A 133 0.05 -16.06 -16.14
C LEU A 133 -0.98 -16.97 -15.47
N SER A 134 -2.05 -17.35 -16.19
CA SER A 134 -3.08 -18.27 -15.71
C SER A 134 -2.89 -19.68 -16.28
N GLU A 135 -3.33 -20.68 -15.54
CA GLU A 135 -3.48 -22.05 -16.02
C GLU A 135 -4.57 -22.11 -17.08
N TYR A 136 -5.69 -21.44 -16.81
CA TYR A 136 -6.74 -21.19 -17.82
C TYR A 136 -7.43 -19.84 -17.58
N VAL A 137 -7.98 -19.30 -18.66
CA VAL A 137 -8.91 -18.15 -18.65
C VAL A 137 -10.13 -18.53 -19.49
N GLU A 138 -11.33 -18.27 -18.96
CA GLU A 138 -12.59 -18.39 -19.67
C GLU A 138 -13.30 -17.05 -19.70
N VAL A 139 -13.68 -16.58 -20.86
CA VAL A 139 -14.35 -15.30 -21.08
C VAL A 139 -15.72 -15.55 -21.69
N GLU A 140 -16.75 -15.16 -20.97
CA GLU A 140 -18.13 -15.14 -21.43
C GLU A 140 -18.54 -13.68 -21.70
N VAL A 141 -19.11 -13.43 -22.89
CA VAL A 141 -19.65 -12.13 -23.26
C VAL A 141 -21.13 -12.26 -23.59
N ALA A 142 -21.94 -11.55 -22.82
CA ALA A 142 -23.39 -11.47 -23.03
C ALA A 142 -23.72 -10.15 -23.73
N THR A 143 -24.09 -10.22 -25.00
CA THR A 143 -24.43 -9.04 -25.80
C THR A 143 -25.46 -9.39 -26.88
N GLY A 144 -26.37 -8.46 -27.22
CA GLY A 144 -27.39 -8.66 -28.24
C GLY A 144 -28.36 -9.83 -27.98
N GLY A 145 -28.57 -10.22 -26.70
CA GLY A 145 -29.41 -11.36 -26.32
C GLY A 145 -28.73 -12.73 -26.50
N LYS A 146 -27.46 -12.77 -26.85
CA LYS A 146 -26.65 -13.96 -27.07
C LYS A 146 -25.54 -14.05 -26.06
N LEU A 147 -25.14 -15.27 -25.73
CA LEU A 147 -23.99 -15.58 -24.89
C LEU A 147 -22.89 -16.19 -25.76
N TYR A 148 -21.72 -15.57 -25.72
CA TYR A 148 -20.50 -16.04 -26.37
C TYR A 148 -19.50 -16.51 -25.35
N SER A 149 -18.73 -17.54 -25.66
CA SER A 149 -17.65 -18.02 -24.77
C SER A 149 -16.40 -18.38 -25.58
N ILE A 150 -15.25 -18.08 -24.96
CA ILE A 150 -13.93 -18.52 -25.42
C ILE A 150 -13.11 -18.93 -24.19
N LYS A 151 -12.31 -19.99 -24.33
CA LYS A 151 -11.43 -20.48 -23.29
C LYS A 151 -9.99 -20.51 -23.78
N PHE A 152 -9.08 -20.08 -22.93
CA PHE A 152 -7.63 -20.10 -23.12
C PHE A 152 -7.00 -21.00 -22.06
N HIS A 153 -5.86 -21.62 -22.38
CA HIS A 153 -5.08 -22.36 -21.40
C HIS A 153 -3.57 -22.25 -21.65
N SER A 154 -2.81 -22.50 -20.60
CA SER A 154 -1.35 -22.54 -20.65
C SER A 154 -0.88 -23.96 -20.31
N TYR A 155 -0.07 -24.56 -21.18
CA TYR A 155 0.40 -25.93 -21.04
C TYR A 155 1.84 -26.08 -21.52
N GLU A 156 2.50 -27.10 -21.03
CA GLU A 156 3.81 -27.54 -21.48
C GLU A 156 3.62 -28.70 -22.47
N ASP A 157 4.27 -28.62 -23.63
CA ASP A 157 4.21 -29.67 -24.63
C ASP A 157 5.15 -30.84 -24.28
N SER A 158 5.13 -31.91 -25.11
CA SER A 158 5.97 -33.10 -24.91
C SER A 158 7.49 -32.81 -24.99
N ASP A 159 7.87 -31.70 -25.60
CA ASP A 159 9.25 -31.29 -25.79
C ASP A 159 9.73 -30.31 -24.70
N GLY A 160 8.85 -30.01 -23.73
CA GLY A 160 9.13 -29.11 -22.62
C GLY A 160 8.97 -27.62 -22.97
N ASN A 161 8.35 -27.30 -24.12
CA ASN A 161 8.07 -25.90 -24.46
C ASN A 161 6.77 -25.44 -23.81
N MET A 162 6.81 -24.26 -23.25
CA MET A 162 5.65 -23.65 -22.61
C MET A 162 4.82 -22.85 -23.61
N HIS A 163 3.54 -23.21 -23.73
CA HIS A 163 2.55 -22.49 -24.51
C HIS A 163 1.64 -21.71 -23.56
N SER A 164 1.59 -20.38 -23.70
CA SER A 164 0.92 -19.50 -22.75
C SER A 164 -0.32 -18.86 -23.34
N GLY A 165 -1.46 -19.03 -22.65
CA GLY A 165 -2.71 -18.35 -22.99
C GLY A 165 -3.25 -18.64 -24.39
N ILE A 166 -3.11 -19.89 -24.84
CA ILE A 166 -3.55 -20.33 -26.18
C ILE A 166 -5.06 -20.58 -26.20
N PRO A 167 -5.82 -20.07 -27.21
CA PRO A 167 -7.23 -20.36 -27.31
C PRO A 167 -7.47 -21.85 -27.59
N VAL A 168 -8.38 -22.46 -26.82
CA VAL A 168 -8.78 -23.88 -27.01
C VAL A 168 -9.60 -24.05 -28.31
N ALA A 169 -10.43 -23.06 -28.59
CA ALA A 169 -11.24 -22.96 -29.79
C ALA A 169 -11.58 -21.48 -30.05
N PRO A 170 -11.95 -21.09 -31.26
CA PRO A 170 -12.45 -19.75 -31.55
C PRO A 170 -13.66 -19.37 -30.69
N LEU A 171 -13.90 -18.06 -30.51
CA LEU A 171 -15.10 -17.56 -29.83
C LEU A 171 -16.38 -18.14 -30.49
N ALA A 172 -17.24 -18.74 -29.67
CA ALA A 172 -18.47 -19.37 -30.14
C ALA A 172 -19.70 -18.81 -29.41
N GLU A 173 -20.85 -18.74 -30.14
CA GLU A 173 -22.16 -18.53 -29.51
C GLU A 173 -22.57 -19.83 -28.80
N VAL A 174 -22.72 -19.78 -27.49
CA VAL A 174 -23.05 -20.94 -26.66
C VAL A 174 -24.49 -20.94 -26.17
N GLY A 175 -25.25 -19.87 -26.40
CA GLY A 175 -26.64 -19.81 -26.01
C GLY A 175 -27.27 -18.43 -26.10
N ARG A 176 -28.50 -18.34 -25.57
CA ARG A 176 -29.23 -17.07 -25.41
C ARG A 176 -29.29 -16.66 -23.97
N THR A 177 -29.23 -15.35 -23.70
CA THR A 177 -29.23 -14.82 -22.34
C THR A 177 -29.98 -13.51 -22.26
N ARG A 178 -30.53 -13.19 -21.08
CA ARG A 178 -31.06 -11.86 -20.74
C ARG A 178 -30.01 -10.99 -20.05
N ARG A 179 -28.86 -11.56 -19.68
CA ARG A 179 -27.74 -10.81 -19.10
C ARG A 179 -27.09 -9.95 -20.19
N GLN A 180 -26.38 -8.93 -19.75
CA GLN A 180 -25.49 -8.12 -20.57
C GLN A 180 -24.20 -7.93 -19.78
N GLY A 181 -23.04 -7.84 -20.46
CA GLY A 181 -21.76 -7.58 -19.84
C GLY A 181 -20.72 -8.66 -20.11
N THR A 182 -19.63 -8.60 -19.37
CA THR A 182 -18.51 -9.54 -19.47
C THR A 182 -18.35 -10.33 -18.18
N ARG A 183 -18.05 -11.62 -18.28
CA ARG A 183 -17.65 -12.48 -17.19
C ARG A 183 -16.33 -13.13 -17.52
N VAL A 184 -15.33 -12.95 -16.66
CA VAL A 184 -13.99 -13.50 -16.81
C VAL A 184 -13.72 -14.44 -15.64
N THR A 185 -13.41 -15.69 -15.95
CA THR A 185 -12.96 -16.68 -14.96
C THR A 185 -11.51 -17.02 -15.24
N PHE A 186 -10.63 -16.93 -14.24
CA PHE A 186 -9.23 -17.31 -14.41
C PHE A 186 -8.71 -18.08 -13.19
N LEU A 187 -7.78 -19.00 -13.44
CA LEU A 187 -7.04 -19.72 -12.41
C LEU A 187 -5.56 -19.35 -12.52
N PRO A 188 -4.97 -18.66 -11.51
CA PRO A 188 -3.53 -18.36 -11.51
C PRO A 188 -2.70 -19.64 -11.61
N ASP A 189 -1.60 -19.60 -12.35
CA ASP A 189 -0.77 -20.78 -12.58
C ASP A 189 0.24 -20.99 -11.45
N LYS A 190 0.17 -22.15 -10.78
CA LYS A 190 1.09 -22.56 -9.71
C LYS A 190 2.55 -22.67 -10.14
N ARG A 191 2.82 -22.77 -11.45
CA ARG A 191 4.18 -22.78 -12.03
C ARG A 191 4.79 -21.38 -12.07
N VAL A 192 3.98 -20.31 -11.89
CA VAL A 192 4.41 -18.91 -11.91
C VAL A 192 4.42 -18.32 -10.51
N PHE A 193 3.37 -18.60 -9.73
CA PHE A 193 3.15 -17.96 -8.44
C PHE A 193 3.60 -18.86 -7.27
N GLU A 194 4.20 -18.25 -6.27
CA GLU A 194 4.55 -18.91 -5.00
C GLU A 194 3.31 -19.43 -4.26
N THR A 195 2.20 -18.70 -4.39
CA THR A 195 0.87 -19.08 -3.89
C THR A 195 -0.19 -18.62 -4.88
N ILE A 196 -1.29 -19.37 -4.98
CA ILE A 196 -2.48 -18.98 -5.75
C ILE A 196 -3.66 -18.61 -4.84
N GLU A 197 -3.43 -18.55 -3.53
CA GLU A 197 -4.46 -18.21 -2.56
C GLU A 197 -4.54 -16.69 -2.38
N MET A 198 -5.59 -16.08 -2.91
CA MET A 198 -5.87 -14.66 -2.70
C MET A 198 -6.38 -14.40 -1.29
N ASN A 199 -5.95 -13.29 -0.70
CA ASN A 199 -6.43 -12.85 0.61
C ASN A 199 -7.80 -12.16 0.48
N SER A 200 -8.84 -12.76 1.07
CA SER A 200 -10.24 -12.26 1.05
C SER A 200 -10.34 -10.83 1.57
N GLU A 201 -9.61 -10.48 2.63
CA GLU A 201 -9.69 -9.15 3.23
C GLU A 201 -9.08 -8.08 2.32
N VAL A 202 -7.97 -8.39 1.65
CA VAL A 202 -7.35 -7.49 0.66
C VAL A 202 -8.33 -7.21 -0.47
N VAL A 203 -8.99 -8.26 -0.99
CA VAL A 203 -9.98 -8.11 -2.06
C VAL A 203 -11.20 -7.31 -1.59
N ALA A 204 -11.76 -7.64 -0.44
CA ALA A 204 -12.93 -6.97 0.11
C ALA A 204 -12.69 -5.47 0.35
N LYS A 205 -11.53 -5.12 0.92
CA LYS A 205 -11.13 -3.72 1.19
C LYS A 205 -11.01 -2.91 -0.09
N ARG A 206 -10.34 -3.45 -1.10
CA ARG A 206 -10.18 -2.74 -2.38
C ARG A 206 -11.51 -2.56 -3.11
N LEU A 207 -12.40 -3.54 -3.07
CA LEU A 207 -13.75 -3.39 -3.65
C LEU A 207 -14.59 -2.35 -2.91
N ARG A 208 -14.45 -2.24 -1.59
CA ARG A 208 -15.08 -1.17 -0.80
C ARG A 208 -14.56 0.21 -1.21
N GLU A 209 -13.27 0.36 -1.36
CA GLU A 209 -12.64 1.61 -1.82
C GLU A 209 -13.15 2.01 -3.21
N LEU A 210 -13.19 1.05 -4.16
CA LEU A 210 -13.76 1.28 -5.49
C LEU A 210 -15.24 1.67 -5.45
N ALA A 211 -16.01 1.14 -4.50
CA ALA A 211 -17.42 1.51 -4.32
C ALA A 211 -17.58 2.97 -3.87
N TYR A 212 -16.69 3.49 -3.01
CA TYR A 212 -16.67 4.91 -2.67
C TYR A 212 -16.31 5.81 -3.85
N LEU A 213 -15.35 5.39 -4.68
CA LEU A 213 -14.89 6.16 -5.84
C LEU A 213 -15.88 6.16 -7.01
N ASN A 214 -16.81 5.18 -7.05
CA ASN A 214 -17.79 5.03 -8.11
C ASN A 214 -19.21 5.10 -7.54
N LYS A 215 -19.64 6.31 -7.22
CA LYS A 215 -20.95 6.62 -6.64
C LYS A 215 -22.09 5.86 -7.30
N GLY A 216 -22.87 5.15 -6.49
CA GLY A 216 -24.09 4.43 -6.93
C GLY A 216 -23.84 3.07 -7.59
N VAL A 217 -22.56 2.70 -7.87
CA VAL A 217 -22.20 1.37 -8.38
C VAL A 217 -22.20 0.36 -7.24
N THR A 218 -22.77 -0.81 -7.48
CA THR A 218 -22.80 -1.92 -6.52
C THR A 218 -21.63 -2.86 -6.78
N PHE A 219 -20.79 -3.07 -5.77
CA PHE A 219 -19.72 -4.06 -5.77
C PHE A 219 -20.10 -5.25 -4.90
N LYS A 220 -20.09 -6.45 -5.47
CA LYS A 220 -20.39 -7.69 -4.77
C LYS A 220 -19.13 -8.55 -4.66
N PHE A 221 -18.88 -9.07 -3.48
CA PHE A 221 -17.77 -9.98 -3.24
C PHE A 221 -18.27 -11.27 -2.61
N THR A 222 -17.85 -12.39 -3.16
CA THR A 222 -18.16 -13.72 -2.64
C THR A 222 -16.89 -14.55 -2.54
N ASP A 223 -16.59 -15.09 -1.36
CA ASP A 223 -15.51 -16.05 -1.19
C ASP A 223 -16.08 -17.44 -0.80
N ASN A 224 -16.09 -18.34 -1.78
CA ASN A 224 -16.65 -19.69 -1.62
C ASN A 224 -15.80 -20.63 -0.74
N ARG A 225 -14.59 -20.21 -0.36
CA ARG A 225 -13.72 -20.93 0.57
C ARG A 225 -14.16 -20.75 2.01
N LEU A 226 -14.79 -19.59 2.32
CA LEU A 226 -15.32 -19.25 3.64
C LEU A 226 -16.68 -19.92 3.87
N LYS A 227 -16.98 -20.23 5.14
CA LYS A 227 -18.23 -20.88 5.56
C LYS A 227 -19.16 -19.99 6.38
N ASP A 228 -18.68 -18.82 6.78
CA ASP A 228 -19.32 -17.89 7.70
C ASP A 228 -20.03 -16.72 6.98
N GLU A 229 -20.50 -15.75 7.78
CA GLU A 229 -21.17 -14.55 7.31
C GLU A 229 -20.28 -13.67 6.40
N ASN A 230 -18.95 -13.80 6.53
CA ASN A 230 -17.98 -13.06 5.71
C ASN A 230 -17.87 -13.57 4.27
N LYS A 231 -18.55 -14.66 3.95
CA LYS A 231 -18.57 -15.23 2.60
C LYS A 231 -19.09 -14.26 1.54
N ASN A 232 -20.14 -13.51 1.87
CA ASN A 232 -20.79 -12.57 0.94
C ASN A 232 -20.74 -11.16 1.51
N ARG A 233 -20.23 -10.22 0.71
CA ARG A 233 -20.15 -8.80 1.06
C ARG A 233 -20.67 -7.97 -0.12
N GLU A 234 -21.42 -6.92 0.19
CA GLU A 234 -21.92 -5.98 -0.80
C GLU A 234 -21.58 -4.55 -0.38
N TYR A 235 -21.07 -3.76 -1.31
CA TYR A 235 -20.66 -2.38 -1.09
C TYR A 235 -21.37 -1.49 -2.10
N LYS A 236 -22.07 -0.47 -1.60
CA LYS A 236 -22.71 0.56 -2.40
C LYS A 236 -22.76 1.84 -1.60
N TYR A 237 -22.28 2.93 -2.13
CA TYR A 237 -22.23 4.21 -1.45
C TYR A 237 -22.80 5.31 -2.35
N ASP A 238 -23.98 5.80 -1.98
CA ASP A 238 -24.67 6.83 -2.76
C ASP A 238 -24.12 8.25 -2.48
N GLY A 239 -23.38 8.46 -1.39
CA GLY A 239 -22.60 9.67 -1.12
C GLY A 239 -21.23 9.69 -1.78
N GLY A 240 -20.74 8.53 -2.30
CA GLY A 240 -19.46 8.46 -3.00
C GLY A 240 -18.26 8.83 -2.11
N ILE A 241 -17.41 9.76 -2.57
CA ILE A 241 -16.22 10.17 -1.81
C ILE A 241 -16.53 10.95 -0.53
N VAL A 242 -17.76 11.46 -0.35
CA VAL A 242 -18.21 12.03 0.91
C VAL A 242 -18.33 10.93 1.97
N ASP A 243 -18.99 9.82 1.62
CA ASP A 243 -19.08 8.64 2.50
C ASP A 243 -17.70 8.09 2.83
N PHE A 244 -16.76 8.20 1.88
CA PHE A 244 -15.38 7.79 2.09
C PHE A 244 -14.68 8.64 3.16
N VAL A 245 -14.80 9.97 3.10
CA VAL A 245 -14.26 10.87 4.13
C VAL A 245 -14.93 10.61 5.48
N CYS A 246 -16.24 10.37 5.53
CA CYS A 246 -16.93 9.99 6.75
C CYS A 246 -16.38 8.68 7.33
N TYR A 247 -16.14 7.68 6.50
CA TYR A 247 -15.52 6.41 6.92
C TYR A 247 -14.12 6.62 7.49
N LEU A 248 -13.28 7.41 6.82
CA LEU A 248 -11.91 7.70 7.27
C LEU A 248 -11.86 8.49 8.58
N ASN A 249 -12.93 9.25 8.88
CA ASN A 249 -13.07 10.03 10.11
C ASN A 249 -13.96 9.37 11.16
N SER A 250 -14.48 8.15 10.95
CA SER A 250 -15.38 7.48 11.88
C SER A 250 -14.83 7.39 13.31
N GLU A 251 -13.51 7.16 13.42
CA GLU A 251 -12.80 7.05 14.69
C GLU A 251 -12.19 8.37 15.17
N LYS A 252 -12.33 9.46 14.39
CA LYS A 252 -11.85 10.80 14.72
C LYS A 252 -13.01 11.66 15.22
N THR A 253 -12.73 12.86 15.71
CA THR A 253 -13.74 13.86 16.08
C THR A 253 -13.74 14.98 15.06
N PRO A 254 -14.71 15.03 14.13
CA PRO A 254 -14.77 16.08 13.13
C PRO A 254 -15.03 17.45 13.76
N LEU A 255 -14.44 18.51 13.19
CA LEU A 255 -14.70 19.90 13.61
C LEU A 255 -16.07 20.41 13.15
N TYR A 256 -16.61 19.82 12.11
CA TYR A 256 -17.91 20.14 11.54
C TYR A 256 -18.57 18.88 11.02
N LYS A 257 -19.92 18.88 11.00
CA LYS A 257 -20.72 17.66 10.81
C LYS A 257 -20.57 17.02 9.43
N GLU A 258 -20.66 17.82 8.37
CA GLU A 258 -20.69 17.31 7.00
C GLU A 258 -19.38 17.66 6.28
N PRO A 259 -18.75 16.70 5.54
CA PRO A 259 -17.59 17.02 4.73
C PRO A 259 -17.90 18.11 3.69
N ILE A 260 -16.91 18.96 3.44
CA ILE A 260 -16.94 19.88 2.29
C ILE A 260 -16.78 19.04 1.04
N TYR A 261 -17.69 19.21 0.08
CA TYR A 261 -17.67 18.51 -1.20
C TYR A 261 -17.86 19.47 -2.34
N PHE A 262 -17.07 19.32 -3.38
CA PHE A 262 -17.26 20.02 -4.65
C PHE A 262 -16.72 19.21 -5.82
N ARG A 263 -17.25 19.53 -7.00
CA ARG A 263 -16.86 18.92 -8.27
C ARG A 263 -16.78 19.99 -9.35
N GLY A 264 -15.71 19.96 -10.14
CA GLY A 264 -15.53 20.86 -11.27
C GLY A 264 -14.94 20.17 -12.47
N MET A 265 -14.95 20.85 -13.61
CA MET A 265 -14.35 20.39 -14.87
C MET A 265 -13.56 21.51 -15.52
N ARG A 266 -12.43 21.16 -16.11
CA ARG A 266 -11.62 22.05 -16.97
C ARG A 266 -11.32 21.35 -18.28
N GLY A 267 -11.24 22.12 -19.35
CA GLY A 267 -11.06 21.59 -20.69
C GLY A 267 -12.36 21.02 -21.28
N THR A 268 -12.30 20.56 -22.52
CA THR A 268 -13.43 19.95 -23.26
C THR A 268 -12.94 18.76 -24.08
N GLY A 269 -13.84 17.81 -24.33
CA GLY A 269 -13.52 16.64 -25.14
C GLY A 269 -12.38 15.80 -24.54
N LYS A 270 -11.33 15.57 -25.33
CA LYS A 270 -10.16 14.75 -24.91
C LYS A 270 -9.29 15.42 -23.85
N ASP A 271 -9.37 16.73 -23.73
CA ASP A 271 -8.59 17.51 -22.74
C ASP A 271 -9.39 17.79 -21.46
N ALA A 272 -10.57 17.19 -21.33
CA ALA A 272 -11.41 17.35 -20.16
C ALA A 272 -10.76 16.68 -18.93
N ILE A 273 -10.60 17.48 -17.86
CA ILE A 273 -10.16 17.02 -16.55
C ILE A 273 -11.30 17.29 -15.58
N ILE A 274 -11.86 16.23 -15.00
CA ILE A 274 -12.87 16.30 -13.95
C ILE A 274 -12.17 16.11 -12.62
N VAL A 275 -12.43 17.02 -11.68
CA VAL A 275 -11.91 16.98 -10.32
C VAL A 275 -13.07 16.87 -9.36
N GLU A 276 -13.00 15.95 -8.45
CA GLU A 276 -13.96 15.72 -7.40
C GLU A 276 -13.22 15.64 -6.06
N ILE A 277 -13.59 16.47 -5.11
CA ILE A 277 -12.91 16.58 -3.83
C ILE A 277 -13.94 16.54 -2.71
N ALA A 278 -13.67 15.69 -1.71
CA ALA A 278 -14.32 15.72 -0.41
C ALA A 278 -13.27 15.90 0.67
N MET A 279 -13.54 16.78 1.66
CA MET A 279 -12.59 17.03 2.75
C MET A 279 -13.29 17.37 4.05
N GLN A 280 -12.67 17.01 5.17
CA GLN A 280 -13.17 17.32 6.51
C GLN A 280 -12.01 17.44 7.49
N HIS A 281 -12.01 18.47 8.32
CA HIS A 281 -11.05 18.59 9.41
C HIS A 281 -11.54 17.89 10.67
N ASN A 282 -10.63 17.34 11.43
CA ASN A 282 -10.85 16.69 12.71
C ASN A 282 -9.92 17.24 13.80
N ASP A 283 -10.07 16.76 15.02
CA ASP A 283 -9.29 17.18 16.18
C ASP A 283 -7.84 16.69 16.20
N GLY A 284 -7.44 15.84 15.25
CA GLY A 284 -6.07 15.35 15.09
C GLY A 284 -5.08 16.39 14.57
N TYR A 285 -3.83 16.01 14.44
CA TYR A 285 -2.72 16.89 14.02
C TYR A 285 -2.09 16.50 12.69
N THR A 286 -2.32 15.27 12.23
CA THR A 286 -1.77 14.75 10.97
C THR A 286 -2.72 14.98 9.80
N GLU A 287 -2.17 15.27 8.61
CA GLU A 287 -2.94 15.28 7.37
C GLU A 287 -3.10 13.84 6.83
N SER A 288 -4.24 13.54 6.24
CA SER A 288 -4.57 12.27 5.59
C SER A 288 -5.21 12.58 4.23
N ILE A 289 -4.39 12.69 3.19
CA ILE A 289 -4.85 12.97 1.82
C ILE A 289 -4.75 11.70 0.99
N PHE A 290 -5.88 11.30 0.39
CA PHE A 290 -5.99 10.15 -0.51
C PHE A 290 -6.28 10.65 -1.90
N SER A 291 -5.36 10.43 -2.82
CA SER A 291 -5.46 10.94 -4.18
C SER A 291 -5.58 9.81 -5.19
N TYR A 292 -6.43 10.01 -6.20
CA TYR A 292 -6.78 9.02 -7.23
C TYR A 292 -6.82 9.66 -8.61
N VAL A 293 -6.42 8.89 -9.61
CA VAL A 293 -6.59 9.25 -11.02
C VAL A 293 -7.24 8.06 -11.74
N ASN A 294 -8.43 8.26 -12.33
CA ASN A 294 -9.23 7.20 -12.96
C ASN A 294 -9.35 5.94 -12.07
N ASN A 295 -9.70 6.14 -10.79
CA ASN A 295 -9.82 5.09 -9.77
C ASN A 295 -8.50 4.38 -9.37
N ILE A 296 -7.34 4.80 -9.91
CA ILE A 296 -6.03 4.29 -9.51
C ILE A 296 -5.50 5.14 -8.34
N PRO A 297 -5.11 4.53 -7.21
CA PRO A 297 -4.55 5.27 -6.08
C PRO A 297 -3.12 5.76 -6.41
N THR A 298 -2.89 7.04 -6.18
CA THR A 298 -1.57 7.65 -6.30
C THR A 298 -0.94 7.76 -4.92
N THR A 299 -0.40 6.66 -4.43
CA THR A 299 0.10 6.53 -3.05
C THR A 299 1.29 7.43 -2.72
N GLU A 300 2.01 7.89 -3.75
CA GLU A 300 3.10 8.87 -3.66
C GLU A 300 2.64 10.28 -4.09
N GLY A 301 1.31 10.48 -4.24
CA GLY A 301 0.72 11.75 -4.62
C GLY A 301 0.97 12.11 -6.09
N GLY A 302 1.37 13.34 -6.34
CA GLY A 302 1.66 13.86 -7.67
C GLY A 302 1.21 15.30 -7.85
N THR A 303 1.17 15.73 -9.11
CA THR A 303 0.87 17.13 -9.49
C THR A 303 -0.52 17.59 -9.04
N HIS A 304 -1.52 16.73 -9.07
CA HIS A 304 -2.90 17.02 -8.64
C HIS A 304 -2.99 17.25 -7.12
N GLU A 305 -2.29 16.46 -6.32
CA GLU A 305 -2.23 16.65 -4.87
C GLU A 305 -1.48 17.95 -4.53
N THR A 306 -0.38 18.22 -5.24
CA THR A 306 0.35 19.49 -5.11
C THR A 306 -0.56 20.68 -5.45
N GLY A 307 -1.36 20.58 -6.51
CA GLY A 307 -2.35 21.59 -6.89
C GLY A 307 -3.40 21.83 -5.81
N PHE A 308 -3.95 20.75 -5.24
CA PHE A 308 -4.89 20.84 -4.13
C PHE A 308 -4.28 21.53 -2.91
N LYS A 309 -3.09 21.11 -2.47
CA LYS A 309 -2.40 21.69 -1.30
C LYS A 309 -2.10 23.20 -1.50
N SER A 310 -1.63 23.56 -2.69
CA SER A 310 -1.35 24.96 -3.04
C SER A 310 -2.61 25.83 -3.04
N ALA A 311 -3.66 25.37 -3.70
CA ALA A 311 -4.92 26.11 -3.81
C ALA A 311 -5.64 26.24 -2.47
N LEU A 312 -5.71 25.16 -1.67
CA LEU A 312 -6.26 25.20 -0.33
C LEU A 312 -5.56 26.26 0.52
N THR A 313 -4.23 26.28 0.50
CA THR A 313 -3.43 27.25 1.24
C THR A 313 -3.75 28.69 0.81
N LYS A 314 -3.89 28.93 -0.48
CA LYS A 314 -4.20 30.26 -1.02
C LYS A 314 -5.60 30.70 -0.62
N VAL A 315 -6.62 29.87 -0.88
CA VAL A 315 -8.03 30.18 -0.57
C VAL A 315 -8.21 30.46 0.91
N MET A 316 -7.59 29.67 1.78
CA MET A 316 -7.72 29.85 3.24
C MET A 316 -7.00 31.12 3.73
N ASN A 317 -5.82 31.46 3.21
CA ASN A 317 -5.15 32.72 3.52
C ASN A 317 -5.98 33.92 3.05
N ASP A 318 -6.58 33.87 1.86
CA ASP A 318 -7.45 34.92 1.33
C ASP A 318 -8.71 35.08 2.19
N TYR A 319 -9.30 33.98 2.63
CA TYR A 319 -10.41 33.98 3.57
C TYR A 319 -10.04 34.63 4.92
N CYS A 320 -8.91 34.22 5.52
CA CYS A 320 -8.45 34.78 6.80
C CYS A 320 -8.14 36.28 6.71
N ARG A 321 -7.66 36.78 5.58
CA ARG A 321 -7.43 38.23 5.35
C ARG A 321 -8.75 38.99 5.22
N ARG A 322 -9.70 38.49 4.44
CA ARG A 322 -10.99 39.13 4.23
C ARG A 322 -11.85 39.20 5.50
N THR A 323 -11.76 38.18 6.34
CA THR A 323 -12.49 38.12 7.63
C THR A 323 -11.75 38.83 8.78
N GLY A 324 -10.54 39.37 8.53
CA GLY A 324 -9.77 40.09 9.53
C GLY A 324 -9.08 39.19 10.56
N ILE A 325 -9.09 37.86 10.39
CA ILE A 325 -8.36 36.90 11.22
C ILE A 325 -6.85 37.13 11.06
N LEU A 326 -6.39 37.38 9.86
CA LEU A 326 -5.05 37.87 9.53
C LEU A 326 -5.12 39.34 9.10
N LYS A 327 -4.29 40.17 9.72
CA LYS A 327 -4.13 41.56 9.31
C LYS A 327 -3.28 41.64 8.04
N GLU A 328 -3.37 42.74 7.29
CA GLU A 328 -2.55 42.95 6.08
C GLU A 328 -1.03 42.85 6.33
N LYS A 329 -0.58 43.19 7.54
CA LYS A 329 0.83 43.14 7.94
C LYS A 329 1.30 41.75 8.37
N ASP A 330 0.39 40.83 8.64
CA ASP A 330 0.72 39.52 9.11
C ASP A 330 1.24 38.65 7.96
N ALA A 331 2.26 37.83 8.23
CA ALA A 331 2.71 36.83 7.27
C ALA A 331 1.58 35.83 6.96
N PRO A 332 1.47 35.33 5.72
CA PRO A 332 0.51 34.28 5.40
C PRO A 332 0.82 33.03 6.21
N LEU A 333 -0.22 32.29 6.61
CA LEU A 333 -0.04 31.01 7.27
C LEU A 333 0.46 29.98 6.26
N PRO A 334 1.46 29.17 6.61
CA PRO A 334 1.89 28.03 5.80
C PRO A 334 0.77 27.02 5.56
N GLY A 335 0.89 26.28 4.46
CA GLY A 335 -0.11 25.28 4.09
C GLY A 335 -0.27 24.15 5.10
N GLU A 336 0.79 23.78 5.80
CA GLU A 336 0.78 22.76 6.84
C GLU A 336 -0.21 23.09 7.97
N ASP A 337 -0.30 24.37 8.37
CA ASP A 337 -1.20 24.80 9.43
C ASP A 337 -2.69 24.62 9.04
N PHE A 338 -3.02 24.83 7.74
CA PHE A 338 -4.38 24.58 7.23
C PHE A 338 -4.68 23.09 7.00
N ARG A 339 -3.67 22.26 6.88
CA ARG A 339 -3.81 20.82 6.69
C ARG A 339 -3.70 20.03 8.00
N GLU A 340 -3.43 20.69 9.12
CA GLU A 340 -3.43 20.03 10.44
C GLU A 340 -4.81 19.41 10.73
N GLY A 341 -4.86 18.08 10.85
CA GLY A 341 -6.09 17.31 11.07
C GLY A 341 -7.02 17.23 9.84
N LEU A 342 -6.52 17.53 8.64
CA LEU A 342 -7.29 17.40 7.40
C LEU A 342 -7.36 15.93 6.95
N THR A 343 -8.57 15.46 6.68
CA THR A 343 -8.83 14.25 5.90
C THR A 343 -9.45 14.67 4.56
N ALA A 344 -8.82 14.30 3.44
CA ALA A 344 -9.29 14.65 2.11
C ALA A 344 -9.18 13.48 1.13
N VAL A 345 -10.15 13.40 0.22
CA VAL A 345 -10.12 12.51 -0.94
C VAL A 345 -10.15 13.39 -2.19
N VAL A 346 -9.12 13.24 -3.04
CA VAL A 346 -8.95 14.00 -4.29
C VAL A 346 -9.01 13.01 -5.44
N SER A 347 -10.10 13.03 -6.21
CA SER A 347 -10.34 12.12 -7.33
C SER A 347 -10.33 12.88 -8.64
N LEU A 348 -9.46 12.47 -9.56
CA LEU A 348 -9.37 13.00 -10.91
C LEU A 348 -9.87 11.98 -11.93
N LYS A 349 -10.52 12.50 -12.99
CA LYS A 349 -10.76 11.75 -14.24
C LYS A 349 -10.17 12.55 -15.39
N MET A 350 -9.28 11.93 -16.16
CA MET A 350 -8.63 12.53 -17.33
C MET A 350 -8.27 11.45 -18.35
N SER A 351 -8.19 11.83 -19.62
CA SER A 351 -7.98 10.89 -20.73
C SER A 351 -6.50 10.52 -20.90
N SER A 352 -5.60 11.50 -20.81
CA SER A 352 -4.16 11.31 -21.05
C SER A 352 -3.41 11.32 -19.73
N ILE A 353 -3.07 10.15 -19.21
CA ILE A 353 -2.40 10.01 -17.91
C ILE A 353 -0.92 9.69 -18.11
N GLN A 354 -0.06 10.40 -17.39
CA GLN A 354 1.38 10.14 -17.31
C GLN A 354 1.78 9.92 -15.86
N PHE A 355 2.23 8.71 -15.55
CA PHE A 355 2.78 8.39 -14.24
C PHE A 355 4.31 8.46 -14.26
N GLU A 356 4.91 8.80 -13.11
CA GLU A 356 6.36 8.77 -12.90
C GLU A 356 6.87 7.32 -12.66
N GLY A 357 6.42 6.34 -13.45
CA GLY A 357 6.87 4.96 -13.33
C GLY A 357 5.79 3.92 -13.59
N GLN A 358 6.22 2.68 -13.76
CA GLN A 358 5.34 1.55 -14.09
C GLN A 358 4.35 1.20 -12.96
N THR A 359 4.70 1.49 -11.72
CA THR A 359 3.85 1.20 -10.55
C THR A 359 2.65 2.12 -10.41
N LYS A 360 2.53 3.17 -11.25
CA LYS A 360 1.42 4.12 -11.28
C LYS A 360 1.16 4.84 -9.94
N THR A 361 2.18 4.96 -9.09
CA THR A 361 2.05 5.51 -7.72
C THR A 361 2.06 7.02 -7.65
N LYS A 362 2.57 7.71 -8.69
CA LYS A 362 2.71 9.17 -8.72
C LYS A 362 2.33 9.75 -10.05
N LEU A 363 1.43 10.76 -10.04
CA LEU A 363 0.99 11.46 -11.25
C LEU A 363 2.00 12.53 -11.66
N GLY A 364 2.43 12.52 -12.94
CA GLY A 364 3.38 13.49 -13.51
C GLY A 364 2.76 14.63 -14.33
N ASN A 365 1.49 14.51 -14.73
CA ASN A 365 0.82 15.50 -15.61
C ASN A 365 0.79 16.91 -15.03
N THR A 366 1.43 17.87 -15.67
CA THR A 366 1.46 19.29 -15.22
C THR A 366 0.09 19.97 -15.33
N GLU A 367 -0.70 19.64 -16.36
CA GLU A 367 -2.05 20.15 -16.58
C GLU A 367 -3.02 19.76 -15.45
N ALA A 368 -2.82 18.62 -14.81
CA ALA A 368 -3.61 18.20 -13.66
C ALA A 368 -3.46 19.16 -12.48
N ARG A 369 -2.24 19.65 -12.21
CA ARG A 369 -1.99 20.65 -11.18
C ARG A 369 -2.79 21.91 -11.43
N THR A 370 -2.69 22.47 -12.63
CA THR A 370 -3.37 23.73 -13.00
C THR A 370 -4.89 23.59 -12.93
N ALA A 371 -5.42 22.46 -13.41
CA ALA A 371 -6.86 22.19 -13.38
C ALA A 371 -7.38 22.09 -11.93
N VAL A 372 -6.67 21.36 -11.05
CA VAL A 372 -7.04 21.25 -9.64
C VAL A 372 -6.95 22.59 -8.94
N GLU A 373 -5.86 23.35 -9.13
CA GLU A 373 -5.70 24.68 -8.53
C GLU A 373 -6.87 25.59 -8.91
N ALA A 374 -7.25 25.64 -10.17
CA ALA A 374 -8.34 26.48 -10.64
C ALA A 374 -9.70 26.04 -10.06
N ILE A 375 -10.00 24.72 -10.09
CA ILE A 375 -11.28 24.20 -9.61
C ILE A 375 -11.41 24.42 -8.10
N VAL A 376 -10.36 24.17 -7.31
CA VAL A 376 -10.37 24.42 -5.87
C VAL A 376 -10.63 25.90 -5.56
N MET A 377 -9.98 26.81 -6.29
CA MET A 377 -10.22 28.24 -6.09
C MET A 377 -11.65 28.64 -6.44
N ASP A 378 -12.18 28.14 -7.54
CA ASP A 378 -13.51 28.54 -8.02
C ASP A 378 -14.65 27.95 -7.18
N GLU A 379 -14.50 26.73 -6.68
CA GLU A 379 -15.55 26.00 -5.98
C GLU A 379 -15.47 26.17 -4.44
N LEU A 380 -14.26 26.14 -3.87
CA LEU A 380 -14.10 26.24 -2.41
C LEU A 380 -14.34 27.68 -1.90
N THR A 381 -13.91 28.70 -2.67
CA THR A 381 -14.10 30.11 -2.24
C THR A 381 -15.58 30.44 -1.95
N PRO A 382 -16.55 30.19 -2.87
CA PRO A 382 -17.94 30.45 -2.59
C PRO A 382 -18.50 29.63 -1.40
N ILE A 383 -18.00 28.41 -1.20
CA ILE A 383 -18.40 27.57 -0.06
C ILE A 383 -18.02 28.24 1.26
N LEU A 384 -16.79 28.74 1.38
CA LEU A 384 -16.30 29.42 2.58
C LEU A 384 -16.96 30.81 2.81
N GLU A 385 -17.34 31.49 1.73
CA GLU A 385 -18.00 32.79 1.78
C GLU A 385 -19.49 32.69 2.11
N ASN A 386 -20.09 31.54 1.98
CA ASN A 386 -21.50 31.35 2.29
C ASN A 386 -21.72 31.49 3.79
N LEU A 387 -22.60 32.41 4.17
CA LEU A 387 -22.98 32.67 5.58
C LEU A 387 -23.43 31.43 6.35
N LYS A 388 -24.02 30.45 5.66
CA LYS A 388 -24.39 29.16 6.28
C LYS A 388 -23.17 28.33 6.73
N ASN A 389 -22.02 28.58 6.15
CA ASN A 389 -20.78 27.88 6.41
C ASN A 389 -19.79 28.69 7.27
N SER A 390 -20.24 29.84 7.82
CA SER A 390 -19.38 30.74 8.61
C SER A 390 -18.70 30.04 9.77
N ASP A 391 -19.44 29.19 10.51
CA ASP A 391 -18.93 28.46 11.66
C ASP A 391 -17.89 27.41 11.27
N LEU A 392 -18.13 26.73 10.14
CA LEU A 392 -17.20 25.75 9.55
C LEU A 392 -15.90 26.45 9.11
N ALA A 393 -16.00 27.54 8.35
CA ALA A 393 -14.86 28.28 7.87
C ALA A 393 -14.04 28.90 9.02
N ALA A 394 -14.74 29.43 10.04
CA ALA A 394 -14.11 29.95 11.25
C ALA A 394 -13.40 28.84 12.04
N ALA A 395 -13.99 27.66 12.17
CA ALA A 395 -13.37 26.53 12.87
C ALA A 395 -12.06 26.07 12.20
N ILE A 396 -12.03 26.01 10.87
CA ILE A 396 -10.81 25.69 10.11
C ILE A 396 -9.74 26.76 10.34
N ALA A 397 -10.10 28.04 10.22
CA ALA A 397 -9.17 29.15 10.39
C ALA A 397 -8.63 29.24 11.83
N ASP A 398 -9.48 29.05 12.85
CA ASP A 398 -9.06 29.02 14.26
C ASP A 398 -8.08 27.89 14.55
N LYS A 399 -8.35 26.68 14.01
CA LYS A 399 -7.43 25.55 14.11
C LYS A 399 -6.07 25.88 13.48
N ALA A 400 -6.05 26.45 12.27
CA ALA A 400 -4.82 26.83 11.58
C ALA A 400 -4.02 27.90 12.36
N VAL A 401 -4.68 28.90 12.92
CA VAL A 401 -4.03 29.92 13.77
C VAL A 401 -3.45 29.31 15.04
N LYS A 402 -4.13 28.34 15.65
CA LYS A 402 -3.62 27.60 16.82
C LYS A 402 -2.40 26.75 16.45
N ALA A 403 -2.45 26.08 15.30
CA ALA A 403 -1.34 25.30 14.75
C ALA A 403 -0.11 26.19 14.52
N ALA A 404 -0.28 27.34 13.84
CA ALA A 404 0.79 28.30 13.58
C ALA A 404 1.45 28.81 14.88
N LYS A 405 0.64 29.16 15.89
CA LYS A 405 1.16 29.62 17.19
C LYS A 405 1.95 28.52 17.91
N ALA A 406 1.47 27.29 17.91
CA ALA A 406 2.16 26.15 18.50
C ALA A 406 3.50 25.91 17.80
N ARG A 407 3.51 25.85 16.47
CA ARG A 407 4.72 25.68 15.65
C ARG A 407 5.74 26.79 15.87
N GLU A 408 5.30 28.05 15.95
CA GLU A 408 6.20 29.19 16.23
C GLU A 408 6.82 29.08 17.63
N ALA A 409 6.02 28.71 18.64
CA ALA A 409 6.49 28.49 19.99
C ALA A 409 7.53 27.37 20.06
N ALA A 410 7.28 26.26 19.38
CA ALA A 410 8.21 25.15 19.28
C ALA A 410 9.51 25.54 18.57
N ARG A 411 9.43 26.30 17.47
CA ARG A 411 10.62 26.81 16.76
C ARG A 411 11.47 27.69 17.66
N LYS A 412 10.85 28.59 18.43
CA LYS A 412 11.55 29.45 19.39
C LYS A 412 12.23 28.60 20.49
N ALA A 413 11.52 27.63 21.06
CA ALA A 413 12.08 26.72 22.05
C ALA A 413 13.26 25.91 21.50
N LYS A 414 13.14 25.39 20.27
CA LYS A 414 14.20 24.64 19.57
C LYS A 414 15.44 25.53 19.30
N THR A 415 15.23 26.79 18.92
CA THR A 415 16.33 27.75 18.68
C THR A 415 17.06 28.07 19.99
N MET A 416 16.31 28.35 21.07
CA MET A 416 16.89 28.57 22.39
C MET A 416 17.63 27.34 22.92
N ALA A 417 17.08 26.12 22.70
CA ALA A 417 17.75 24.89 23.05
C ALA A 417 19.02 24.66 22.23
N ARG A 418 18.99 24.96 20.90
CA ARG A 418 20.19 24.89 20.02
C ARG A 418 21.27 25.88 20.41
N GLU A 419 20.92 27.09 20.85
CA GLU A 419 21.88 28.07 21.36
C GLU A 419 22.53 27.60 22.68
N LYS A 420 21.74 26.93 23.55
CA LYS A 420 22.28 26.27 24.74
C LYS A 420 23.07 25.01 24.42
N SER A 421 22.71 24.25 23.36
CA SER A 421 23.26 22.94 23.02
C SER A 421 24.40 22.96 21.99
N LYS A 422 24.93 24.11 21.60
CA LYS A 422 26.26 24.16 20.92
C LYS A 422 27.36 23.47 21.69
N LEU A 423 27.08 23.10 22.96
CA LEU A 423 27.94 22.32 23.87
C LEU A 423 27.51 20.85 24.06
N GLU A 424 26.34 20.42 23.57
CA GLU A 424 25.82 19.08 23.83
C GLU A 424 25.23 18.41 22.56
N ASN A 425 26.11 17.83 21.73
CA ASN A 425 25.73 16.79 20.78
C ASN A 425 25.38 15.46 21.50
N ALA A 426 24.54 15.51 22.55
CA ALA A 426 24.45 14.48 23.55
C ALA A 426 23.36 13.39 23.45
N PRO A 427 22.32 13.40 22.55
CA PRO A 427 21.33 12.32 22.63
C PRO A 427 21.80 10.97 22.10
N LEU A 428 22.78 10.94 21.19
CA LEU A 428 23.27 9.69 20.58
C LEU A 428 24.55 9.16 21.21
N VAL A 429 25.25 9.97 22.02
CA VAL A 429 26.49 9.54 22.67
C VAL A 429 26.17 8.45 23.69
N GLY A 430 26.60 7.23 23.37
CA GLY A 430 26.42 6.04 24.22
C GLY A 430 25.19 5.17 23.89
N LYS A 431 24.18 5.64 23.16
CA LYS A 431 23.02 4.83 22.73
C LYS A 431 23.30 4.13 21.38
N LEU A 432 23.59 4.88 20.33
CA LEU A 432 23.82 4.31 18.99
C LEU A 432 25.19 3.68 18.89
N SER A 433 25.24 2.41 18.59
CA SER A 433 26.44 1.70 18.17
C SER A 433 26.57 1.73 16.66
N SER A 434 27.20 2.78 16.10
CA SER A 434 27.31 3.00 14.66
C SER A 434 28.10 1.91 13.94
N CYS A 435 27.87 1.70 12.65
CA CYS A 435 28.73 0.93 11.76
C CYS A 435 29.88 1.79 11.21
N THR A 436 30.88 1.14 10.64
CA THR A 436 32.03 1.82 10.03
C THR A 436 31.86 2.09 8.54
N GLY A 437 30.85 1.47 7.90
CA GLY A 437 30.53 1.62 6.48
C GLY A 437 30.10 3.04 6.15
N ARG A 438 30.59 3.55 5.02
CA ARG A 438 30.26 4.90 4.53
C ARG A 438 29.26 4.90 3.40
N THR A 439 28.84 3.73 2.94
CA THR A 439 27.89 3.52 1.84
C THR A 439 26.50 3.23 2.41
N PRO A 440 25.59 4.22 2.45
CA PRO A 440 24.26 4.07 3.06
C PRO A 440 23.46 2.87 2.54
N GLU A 441 23.61 2.54 1.24
CA GLU A 441 22.92 1.46 0.55
C GLU A 441 23.27 0.06 1.10
N GLN A 442 24.43 -0.07 1.73
CA GLN A 442 24.88 -1.31 2.34
C GLN A 442 24.64 -1.34 3.86
N ASN A 443 24.36 -0.19 4.45
CA ASN A 443 24.24 -0.06 5.90
C ASN A 443 22.83 -0.45 6.39
N GLU A 444 22.79 -1.04 7.57
CA GLU A 444 21.59 -1.50 8.26
C GLU A 444 21.53 -0.92 9.67
N LEU A 445 20.34 -0.46 10.07
CA LEU A 445 20.06 -0.02 11.43
C LEU A 445 19.10 -1.01 12.10
N PHE A 446 19.55 -1.65 13.16
CA PHE A 446 18.68 -2.44 14.03
C PHE A 446 18.21 -1.60 15.20
N ILE A 447 16.89 -1.43 15.30
CA ILE A 447 16.23 -0.82 16.45
C ILE A 447 15.82 -1.97 17.37
N VAL A 448 16.46 -2.08 18.53
CA VAL A 448 16.40 -3.25 19.40
C VAL A 448 15.71 -2.90 20.72
N GLU A 449 14.83 -3.78 21.18
CA GLU A 449 14.15 -3.63 22.47
C GLU A 449 15.11 -3.88 23.62
N GLY A 450 15.31 -2.84 24.47
CA GLY A 450 16.06 -2.92 25.71
C GLY A 450 17.60 -2.96 25.56
N ASP A 451 18.26 -2.60 26.66
CA ASP A 451 19.73 -2.56 26.73
C ASP A 451 20.34 -3.98 26.75
N SER A 452 19.63 -5.00 27.25
CA SER A 452 20.11 -6.39 27.32
C SER A 452 20.26 -6.99 25.92
N ALA A 453 19.17 -7.01 25.15
CA ALA A 453 19.20 -7.47 23.77
C ALA A 453 20.11 -6.60 22.89
N GLY A 454 20.11 -5.27 23.13
CA GLY A 454 21.04 -4.33 22.51
C GLY A 454 22.50 -4.67 22.76
N GLY A 455 22.84 -5.17 23.96
CA GLY A 455 24.18 -5.63 24.32
C GLY A 455 24.63 -6.87 23.53
N SER A 456 23.76 -7.89 23.47
CA SER A 456 24.01 -9.11 22.67
C SER A 456 24.11 -8.79 21.18
N ALA A 457 23.20 -7.98 20.65
CA ALA A 457 23.22 -7.54 19.25
C ALA A 457 24.48 -6.73 18.91
N LYS A 458 24.94 -5.85 19.79
CA LYS A 458 26.17 -5.08 19.61
C LYS A 458 27.41 -5.96 19.54
N GLN A 459 27.44 -7.06 20.29
CA GLN A 459 28.55 -8.02 20.26
C GLN A 459 28.48 -8.93 19.04
N GLY A 460 27.31 -9.42 18.68
CA GLY A 460 27.11 -10.35 17.58
C GLY A 460 27.11 -9.73 16.19
N ARG A 461 26.91 -8.41 16.03
CA ARG A 461 26.78 -7.74 14.74
C ARG A 461 28.02 -7.69 13.88
N ASP A 462 27.90 -7.55 12.60
CA ASP A 462 28.98 -7.11 11.72
C ASP A 462 29.13 -5.58 11.79
N ARG A 463 30.20 -5.12 12.43
CA ARG A 463 30.48 -3.68 12.62
C ARG A 463 30.73 -2.92 11.32
N ARG A 464 30.98 -3.60 10.22
CA ARG A 464 31.25 -2.95 8.93
C ARG A 464 30.02 -2.24 8.40
N PHE A 465 28.82 -2.86 8.52
CA PHE A 465 27.60 -2.33 7.93
C PHE A 465 26.38 -2.33 8.86
N GLN A 466 26.43 -2.95 10.02
CA GLN A 466 25.30 -3.01 10.97
C GLN A 466 25.47 -2.04 12.13
N ALA A 467 24.48 -1.20 12.37
CA ALA A 467 24.36 -0.31 13.50
C ALA A 467 23.26 -0.81 14.45
N ILE A 468 23.42 -0.61 15.75
CA ILE A 468 22.45 -1.00 16.78
C ILE A 468 22.02 0.23 17.57
N LEU A 469 20.70 0.44 17.66
CA LEU A 469 20.06 1.44 18.50
C LEU A 469 19.13 0.74 19.51
N PRO A 470 19.55 0.55 20.76
CA PRO A 470 18.67 0.03 21.79
C PRO A 470 17.67 1.10 22.24
N LEU A 471 16.41 0.70 22.42
CA LEU A 471 15.36 1.54 23.00
C LEU A 471 15.24 1.28 24.50
N ARG A 472 15.13 2.36 25.28
CA ARG A 472 14.94 2.27 26.74
C ARG A 472 13.46 2.38 27.09
N GLY A 473 12.77 1.24 27.05
CA GLY A 473 11.34 1.15 27.31
C GLY A 473 10.47 1.38 26.07
N LYS A 474 9.17 1.52 26.30
CA LYS A 474 8.18 1.67 25.23
C LYS A 474 8.28 3.05 24.58
N PRO A 475 8.38 3.13 23.23
CA PRO A 475 8.34 4.41 22.52
C PRO A 475 7.04 5.16 22.79
N LEU A 476 7.05 6.47 22.54
CA LEU A 476 5.86 7.31 22.61
C LEU A 476 4.83 6.83 21.58
N ASN A 477 3.56 6.67 21.98
CA ASN A 477 2.47 6.59 21.02
C ASN A 477 2.28 7.96 20.38
N VAL A 478 2.68 8.07 19.11
CA VAL A 478 2.68 9.34 18.38
C VAL A 478 1.33 9.63 17.70
N GLU A 479 0.39 8.70 17.74
CA GLU A 479 -0.97 8.97 17.29
C GLU A 479 -1.54 10.15 18.10
N LYS A 480 -2.13 11.14 17.43
CA LYS A 480 -2.61 12.39 18.06
C LYS A 480 -1.55 13.15 18.85
N ARG A 481 -0.31 13.14 18.41
CA ARG A 481 0.76 14.00 18.96
C ARG A 481 1.24 14.97 17.88
N ARG A 482 1.55 16.19 18.32
CA ARG A 482 2.23 17.16 17.47
C ARG A 482 3.71 16.82 17.33
N ILE A 483 4.30 17.21 16.23
CA ILE A 483 5.71 16.96 15.92
C ILE A 483 6.65 17.46 17.03
N GLU A 484 6.31 18.57 17.70
CA GLU A 484 7.07 19.13 18.80
C GLU A 484 7.17 18.14 19.99
N GLN A 485 6.03 17.51 20.34
CA GLN A 485 5.97 16.53 21.43
C GLN A 485 6.75 15.25 21.07
N VAL A 486 6.75 14.89 19.79
CA VAL A 486 7.56 13.77 19.28
C VAL A 486 9.05 14.09 19.39
N LEU A 487 9.45 15.32 19.06
CA LEU A 487 10.85 15.78 19.16
C LEU A 487 11.33 15.99 20.60
N GLU A 488 10.43 16.19 21.56
CA GLU A 488 10.75 16.23 22.99
C GLU A 488 11.05 14.84 23.55
N ASN A 489 10.49 13.78 22.95
CA ASN A 489 10.73 12.41 23.39
C ASN A 489 12.12 11.91 22.99
N ASP A 490 12.90 11.44 23.96
CA ASP A 490 14.30 11.03 23.78
C ASP A 490 14.45 9.84 22.81
N GLU A 491 13.54 8.88 22.85
CA GLU A 491 13.59 7.70 21.98
C GLU A 491 13.28 8.08 20.51
N CYS A 492 12.20 8.85 20.29
CA CYS A 492 11.86 9.35 18.97
C CYS A 492 12.97 10.21 18.38
N ARG A 493 13.54 11.12 19.20
CA ARG A 493 14.66 11.97 18.79
C ARG A 493 15.91 11.17 18.45
N SER A 494 16.18 10.10 19.19
CA SER A 494 17.31 9.19 18.92
C SER A 494 17.15 8.48 17.58
N ILE A 495 15.93 8.00 17.25
CA ILE A 495 15.62 7.37 15.97
C ILE A 495 15.82 8.38 14.83
N ILE A 496 15.21 9.57 14.92
CA ILE A 496 15.30 10.62 13.87
C ILE A 496 16.76 11.00 13.62
N THR A 497 17.54 11.18 14.68
CA THR A 497 18.96 11.55 14.56
C THR A 497 19.80 10.42 13.99
N ALA A 498 19.51 9.17 14.33
CA ALA A 498 20.18 8.00 13.76
C ALA A 498 19.93 7.89 12.26
N LEU A 499 18.69 8.04 11.83
CA LEU A 499 18.30 7.96 10.41
C LEU A 499 18.93 9.07 9.56
N GLY A 500 18.95 10.28 10.08
CA GLY A 500 19.53 11.45 9.42
C GLY A 500 18.63 12.13 8.39
N THR A 501 17.44 11.57 8.12
CA THR A 501 16.50 12.07 7.10
C THR A 501 15.75 13.33 7.51
N GLY A 502 15.78 13.72 8.79
CA GLY A 502 14.82 14.68 9.31
C GLY A 502 13.45 14.05 9.55
N ILE A 503 12.42 14.88 9.73
CA ILE A 503 11.04 14.47 10.03
C ILE A 503 10.06 15.55 9.54
N GLY A 504 8.88 15.16 9.08
CA GLY A 504 7.86 16.07 8.56
C GLY A 504 8.34 16.83 7.33
N GLU A 505 8.24 18.16 7.32
CA GLU A 505 8.68 18.97 6.18
C GLU A 505 10.21 18.99 5.96
N ASP A 506 10.99 18.74 7.02
CA ASP A 506 12.45 18.60 6.95
C ASP A 506 12.89 17.20 6.45
N PHE A 507 11.94 16.32 6.09
CA PHE A 507 12.26 14.96 5.67
C PHE A 507 12.90 14.95 4.27
N GLU A 508 14.09 14.40 4.18
CA GLU A 508 14.79 14.19 2.91
C GLU A 508 15.36 12.78 2.84
N LEU A 509 14.77 11.93 2.00
CA LEU A 509 15.17 10.53 1.82
C LEU A 509 16.65 10.40 1.40
N LYS A 510 17.17 11.33 0.62
CA LYS A 510 18.59 11.34 0.17
C LYS A 510 19.61 11.38 1.32
N ASN A 511 19.19 11.83 2.52
CA ASN A 511 20.03 11.91 3.71
C ASN A 511 19.99 10.63 4.56
N LEU A 512 19.27 9.59 4.11
CA LEU A 512 19.14 8.33 4.81
C LEU A 512 20.50 7.64 4.95
N LYS A 513 20.89 7.31 6.19
CA LYS A 513 22.19 6.70 6.51
C LYS A 513 22.19 5.17 6.45
N TYR A 514 21.01 4.56 6.49
CA TYR A 514 20.83 3.10 6.56
C TYR A 514 19.72 2.67 5.62
N HIS A 515 20.05 1.92 4.59
CA HIS A 515 19.08 1.47 3.58
C HIS A 515 18.09 0.42 4.09
N LYS A 516 18.44 -0.28 5.19
CA LYS A 516 17.52 -1.16 5.90
C LYS A 516 17.40 -0.74 7.35
N ILE A 517 16.18 -0.50 7.77
CA ILE A 517 15.79 -0.19 9.15
C ILE A 517 15.04 -1.41 9.67
N ILE A 518 15.64 -2.15 10.59
CA ILE A 518 15.15 -3.46 11.03
C ILE A 518 14.70 -3.33 12.48
N ILE A 519 13.41 -3.55 12.73
CA ILE A 519 12.82 -3.57 14.07
C ILE A 519 13.03 -4.96 14.65
N LEU A 520 13.72 -5.05 15.78
CA LEU A 520 13.93 -6.25 16.57
C LEU A 520 13.31 -6.09 17.95
N SER A 521 12.28 -6.85 18.24
CA SER A 521 11.63 -6.89 19.54
C SER A 521 11.39 -8.33 19.99
N ASP A 522 11.18 -8.51 21.27
CA ASP A 522 10.89 -9.80 21.86
C ASP A 522 9.60 -10.41 21.28
N ALA A 523 9.49 -11.74 21.34
CA ALA A 523 8.31 -12.48 20.80
C ALA A 523 7.13 -12.49 21.77
N ASP A 524 7.09 -11.56 22.73
CA ASP A 524 6.05 -11.41 23.73
C ASP A 524 5.06 -10.27 23.41
N GLN A 525 4.13 -10.01 24.33
CA GLN A 525 3.11 -8.96 24.19
C GLN A 525 3.72 -7.55 24.22
N ASP A 526 4.77 -7.33 25.01
CA ASP A 526 5.44 -6.04 25.10
C ASP A 526 6.21 -5.73 23.82
N GLY A 527 6.92 -6.72 23.27
CA GLY A 527 7.57 -6.60 21.97
C GLY A 527 6.59 -6.35 20.82
N ALA A 528 5.44 -7.00 20.84
CA ALA A 528 4.37 -6.73 19.86
C ALA A 528 3.87 -5.27 19.97
N HIS A 529 3.72 -4.74 21.19
CA HIS A 529 3.33 -3.36 21.42
C HIS A 529 4.41 -2.38 20.96
N ILE A 530 5.70 -2.64 21.22
CA ILE A 530 6.82 -1.81 20.75
C ILE A 530 6.84 -1.77 19.21
N ARG A 531 6.63 -2.92 18.54
CA ARG A 531 6.49 -2.96 17.07
C ARG A 531 5.36 -2.06 16.59
N ALA A 532 4.18 -2.15 17.20
CA ALA A 532 3.02 -1.32 16.83
C ALA A 532 3.30 0.18 17.00
N LEU A 533 3.98 0.59 18.11
CA LEU A 533 4.36 1.97 18.36
C LEU A 533 5.38 2.49 17.34
N LEU A 534 6.39 1.68 16.98
CA LEU A 534 7.39 2.04 15.98
C LEU A 534 6.78 2.12 14.59
N LEU A 535 5.92 1.17 14.21
CA LEU A 535 5.21 1.21 12.93
C LEU A 535 4.31 2.45 12.84
N THR A 536 3.63 2.82 13.94
CA THR A 536 2.85 4.06 14.02
C THR A 536 3.73 5.30 13.82
N PHE A 537 4.93 5.33 14.44
CA PHE A 537 5.88 6.40 14.25
C PHE A 537 6.32 6.52 12.79
N PHE A 538 6.76 5.43 12.15
CA PHE A 538 7.16 5.42 10.74
C PHE A 538 6.00 5.81 9.83
N TYR A 539 4.80 5.31 10.08
CA TYR A 539 3.63 5.62 9.28
C TYR A 539 3.22 7.09 9.35
N ARG A 540 3.26 7.70 10.55
CA ARG A 540 2.79 9.08 10.76
C ARG A 540 3.81 10.14 10.35
N TYR A 541 5.10 9.86 10.48
CA TYR A 541 6.11 10.91 10.38
C TYR A 541 7.20 10.67 9.34
N THR A 542 7.35 9.46 8.84
CA THR A 542 8.35 9.09 7.84
C THR A 542 7.82 7.99 6.92
N LYS A 543 6.59 8.20 6.42
CA LYS A 543 5.87 7.23 5.56
C LYS A 543 6.67 6.84 4.33
N GLU A 544 7.48 7.75 3.82
CA GLU A 544 8.37 7.55 2.67
C GLU A 544 9.39 6.44 2.91
N LEU A 545 9.79 6.18 4.16
CA LEU A 545 10.66 5.05 4.49
C LEU A 545 9.95 3.70 4.31
N ILE A 546 8.64 3.63 4.55
CA ILE A 546 7.85 2.42 4.31
C ILE A 546 7.62 2.25 2.80
N THR A 547 7.15 3.29 2.11
CA THR A 547 6.87 3.24 0.66
C THR A 547 8.14 3.04 -0.17
N GLY A 548 9.28 3.56 0.29
CA GLY A 548 10.60 3.31 -0.29
C GLY A 548 11.18 1.93 0.02
N GLY A 549 10.50 1.11 0.82
CA GLY A 549 10.91 -0.27 1.12
C GLY A 549 12.09 -0.38 2.09
N HIS A 550 12.29 0.62 2.95
CA HIS A 550 13.42 0.66 3.89
C HIS A 550 13.14 0.03 5.25
N VAL A 551 11.87 -0.19 5.62
CA VAL A 551 11.47 -0.66 6.95
C VAL A 551 11.21 -2.17 6.94
N TYR A 552 11.81 -2.89 7.87
CA TYR A 552 11.70 -4.35 8.00
C TYR A 552 11.42 -4.75 9.45
N MET A 553 10.76 -5.88 9.63
CA MET A 553 10.69 -6.60 10.90
C MET A 553 11.65 -7.79 10.83
N GLY A 554 12.56 -7.89 11.81
CA GLY A 554 13.39 -9.06 11.99
C GLY A 554 12.61 -10.16 12.71
N MET A 555 12.74 -11.38 12.23
CA MET A 555 12.06 -12.57 12.77
C MET A 555 13.10 -13.45 13.47
N PRO A 556 13.30 -13.33 14.80
CA PRO A 556 14.14 -14.25 15.53
C PRO A 556 13.43 -15.61 15.67
N PRO A 557 14.15 -16.73 15.84
CA PRO A 557 13.54 -18.02 16.10
C PRO A 557 12.84 -18.04 17.46
N LEU A 558 11.71 -18.76 17.54
CA LEU A 558 10.98 -18.98 18.79
C LEU A 558 11.54 -20.16 19.58
N TYR A 559 12.10 -21.15 18.88
CA TYR A 559 12.54 -22.40 19.48
C TYR A 559 13.94 -22.79 19.04
N LYS A 560 14.68 -23.39 19.99
CA LYS A 560 15.92 -24.12 19.76
C LYS A 560 15.70 -25.58 20.07
N VAL A 561 15.92 -26.45 19.09
CA VAL A 561 15.88 -27.92 19.22
C VAL A 561 17.31 -28.43 19.19
N GLN A 562 17.76 -29.11 20.22
CA GLN A 562 19.12 -29.66 20.29
C GLN A 562 19.08 -31.16 20.48
N LYS A 563 19.77 -31.87 19.58
CA LYS A 563 19.97 -33.33 19.67
C LYS A 563 21.47 -33.65 19.55
N GLY A 564 22.08 -33.99 20.68
CA GLY A 564 23.53 -34.11 20.75
C GLY A 564 24.24 -32.80 20.43
N ASN A 565 25.12 -32.80 19.44
CA ASN A 565 25.81 -31.60 18.98
C ASN A 565 25.06 -30.82 17.90
N ASN A 566 23.96 -31.34 17.37
CA ASN A 566 23.19 -30.67 16.33
C ASN A 566 22.15 -29.74 16.95
N VAL A 567 22.19 -28.47 16.56
CA VAL A 567 21.24 -27.43 16.92
C VAL A 567 20.44 -27.05 15.67
N THR A 568 19.13 -27.00 15.81
CA THR A 568 18.19 -26.55 14.78
C THR A 568 17.26 -25.52 15.40
N TYR A 569 16.92 -24.48 14.66
CA TYR A 569 16.02 -23.44 15.11
C TYR A 569 14.67 -23.57 14.39
N ALA A 570 13.57 -23.24 15.09
CA ALA A 570 12.23 -23.15 14.52
C ALA A 570 11.64 -21.76 14.79
N TYR A 571 10.99 -21.20 13.78
CA TYR A 571 10.44 -19.84 13.81
C TYR A 571 8.96 -19.80 14.18
N ASP A 572 8.26 -20.94 14.06
CA ASP A 572 6.86 -21.10 14.45
C ASP A 572 6.58 -22.54 14.95
N ASP A 573 5.32 -22.77 15.40
CA ASP A 573 4.87 -24.05 15.92
C ASP A 573 4.79 -25.14 14.85
N GLU A 574 4.49 -24.78 13.60
CA GLU A 574 4.39 -25.72 12.48
C GLU A 574 5.77 -26.22 12.09
N GLU A 575 6.73 -25.32 12.03
CA GLU A 575 8.13 -25.68 11.77
C GLU A 575 8.71 -26.52 12.90
N LEU A 576 8.41 -26.16 14.16
CA LEU A 576 8.79 -27.00 15.30
C LEU A 576 8.23 -28.41 15.18
N ALA A 577 6.94 -28.55 14.86
CA ALA A 577 6.30 -29.84 14.68
C ALA A 577 6.93 -30.65 13.53
N ARG A 578 7.31 -29.98 12.44
CA ARG A 578 7.98 -30.59 11.29
C ARG A 578 9.38 -31.10 11.66
N ILE A 579 10.18 -30.27 12.34
CA ILE A 579 11.56 -30.62 12.76
C ILE A 579 11.55 -31.75 13.77
N THR A 580 10.63 -31.74 14.75
CA THR A 580 10.59 -32.76 15.82
C THR A 580 9.91 -34.05 15.43
N LYS A 581 9.27 -34.12 14.24
CA LYS A 581 8.56 -35.30 13.76
C LYS A 581 9.49 -36.53 13.70
N GLY A 582 9.21 -37.53 14.56
CA GLY A 582 10.01 -38.74 14.64
C GLY A 582 11.32 -38.62 15.43
N MET A 583 11.66 -37.43 15.96
CA MET A 583 12.83 -37.29 16.83
C MET A 583 12.56 -37.80 18.23
N LYS A 584 13.54 -38.53 18.82
CA LYS A 584 13.57 -38.91 20.22
C LYS A 584 14.84 -38.39 20.87
N GLY A 585 14.75 -38.00 22.16
CA GLY A 585 15.91 -37.60 22.96
C GLY A 585 16.53 -36.26 22.54
N TYR A 586 15.70 -35.28 22.20
CA TYR A 586 16.10 -33.89 21.96
C TYR A 586 15.77 -33.01 23.16
N THR A 587 16.49 -31.90 23.30
CA THR A 587 16.17 -30.85 24.27
C THR A 587 15.51 -29.70 23.52
N LEU A 588 14.39 -29.19 24.05
CA LEU A 588 13.66 -28.05 23.50
C LEU A 588 13.83 -26.84 24.42
N GLN A 589 14.23 -25.72 23.87
CA GLN A 589 14.27 -24.41 24.56
C GLN A 589 13.39 -23.45 23.78
N ARG A 590 12.48 -22.75 24.47
CA ARG A 590 11.71 -21.62 23.92
C ARG A 590 12.41 -20.34 24.33
N TYR A 591 12.64 -19.45 23.36
CA TYR A 591 13.13 -18.10 23.62
C TYR A 591 11.94 -17.18 23.90
N LYS A 592 11.94 -16.55 25.07
CA LYS A 592 10.94 -15.53 25.45
C LYS A 592 11.35 -14.14 25.01
N GLY A 593 12.65 -13.90 24.87
CA GLY A 593 13.19 -12.63 24.39
C GLY A 593 14.59 -12.76 23.81
N LEU A 594 14.98 -11.73 23.06
CA LEU A 594 16.29 -11.62 22.39
C LEU A 594 17.46 -11.63 23.40
N GLY A 595 17.22 -11.16 24.64
CA GLY A 595 18.21 -11.17 25.72
C GLY A 595 18.60 -12.56 26.21
N GLU A 596 17.83 -13.62 25.87
CA GLU A 596 18.16 -15.00 26.20
C GLU A 596 19.11 -15.65 25.18
N MET A 597 19.34 -14.98 24.04
CA MET A 597 20.27 -15.42 23.01
C MET A 597 21.68 -14.85 23.25
N ASN A 598 22.68 -15.71 23.15
CA ASN A 598 24.04 -15.23 23.15
C ASN A 598 24.39 -14.54 21.80
N PRO A 599 25.50 -13.78 21.72
CA PRO A 599 25.87 -13.03 20.51
C PRO A 599 26.02 -13.90 19.25
N GLU A 600 26.56 -15.13 19.39
CA GLU A 600 26.75 -16.04 18.26
C GLU A 600 25.43 -16.56 17.74
N GLN A 601 24.52 -16.96 18.65
CA GLN A 601 23.16 -17.42 18.28
C GLN A 601 22.39 -16.32 17.59
N LEU A 602 22.46 -15.08 18.09
CA LEU A 602 21.78 -13.93 17.50
C LEU A 602 22.36 -13.60 16.12
N TRP A 603 23.67 -13.73 15.93
CA TRP A 603 24.30 -13.61 14.63
C TRP A 603 23.79 -14.66 13.65
N GLU A 604 23.89 -15.94 14.02
CA GLU A 604 23.54 -17.07 13.13
C GLU A 604 22.08 -17.04 12.66
N THR A 605 21.16 -16.57 13.51
CA THR A 605 19.71 -16.69 13.25
C THR A 605 19.04 -15.40 12.79
N THR A 606 19.57 -14.22 13.22
CA THR A 606 18.81 -12.97 13.14
C THR A 606 19.59 -11.82 12.50
N LEU A 607 20.92 -11.74 12.70
CA LEU A 607 21.71 -10.62 12.18
C LEU A 607 22.40 -10.95 10.85
N ASN A 608 22.83 -12.21 10.63
CA ASN A 608 23.53 -12.62 9.43
C ASN A 608 22.64 -12.52 8.19
N PRO A 609 22.99 -11.70 7.18
CA PRO A 609 22.20 -11.54 5.97
C PRO A 609 21.88 -12.83 5.20
N GLU A 610 22.74 -13.86 5.32
CA GLU A 610 22.59 -15.13 4.60
C GLU A 610 21.52 -16.04 5.22
N ASN A 611 21.28 -15.96 6.53
CA ASN A 611 20.47 -16.93 7.26
C ASN A 611 19.21 -16.32 7.89
N ARG A 612 19.18 -14.99 8.05
CA ARG A 612 18.07 -14.30 8.75
C ARG A 612 16.79 -14.25 7.93
N SER A 613 15.66 -14.21 8.62
CA SER A 613 14.35 -13.93 8.04
C SER A 613 13.95 -12.49 8.34
N LEU A 614 13.62 -11.72 7.28
CA LEU A 614 13.11 -10.35 7.38
C LEU A 614 11.76 -10.25 6.67
N VAL A 615 10.80 -9.60 7.32
CA VAL A 615 9.52 -9.22 6.70
C VAL A 615 9.57 -7.74 6.36
N GLN A 616 9.48 -7.40 5.08
CA GLN A 616 9.39 -6.01 4.64
C GLN A 616 8.04 -5.43 5.00
N VAL A 617 8.03 -4.23 5.57
CA VAL A 617 6.79 -3.51 5.89
C VAL A 617 6.31 -2.80 4.65
N THR A 618 5.06 -3.07 4.24
CA THR A 618 4.43 -2.47 3.06
C THR A 618 3.08 -1.87 3.41
N ILE A 619 2.66 -0.87 2.65
CA ILE A 619 1.31 -0.30 2.70
C ILE A 619 0.58 -0.76 1.44
N GLU A 620 -0.29 -1.76 1.56
CA GLU A 620 -1.06 -2.29 0.43
C GLU A 620 -2.32 -1.46 0.17
N ASP A 621 -2.98 -1.02 1.24
CA ASP A 621 -4.19 -0.20 1.23
C ASP A 621 -4.02 0.96 2.21
N ALA A 622 -3.76 2.15 1.69
CA ALA A 622 -3.48 3.33 2.50
C ALA A 622 -4.69 3.77 3.35
N ALA A 623 -5.92 3.64 2.80
CA ALA A 623 -7.14 4.04 3.50
C ALA A 623 -7.44 3.09 4.68
N TYR A 624 -7.26 1.80 4.47
CA TYR A 624 -7.43 0.82 5.54
C TYR A 624 -6.38 0.97 6.64
N VAL A 625 -5.10 1.16 6.27
CA VAL A 625 -4.02 1.37 7.24
C VAL A 625 -4.29 2.63 8.06
N GLU A 626 -4.75 3.73 7.43
CA GLU A 626 -5.15 4.94 8.13
C GLU A 626 -6.24 4.67 9.18
N HIS A 627 -7.31 3.99 8.76
CA HIS A 627 -8.40 3.62 9.66
C HIS A 627 -7.90 2.72 10.80
N LEU A 628 -7.12 1.68 10.48
CA LEU A 628 -6.61 0.71 11.46
C LEU A 628 -5.67 1.36 12.49
N VAL A 629 -4.76 2.22 12.05
CA VAL A 629 -3.84 2.93 12.95
C VAL A 629 -4.63 3.85 13.88
N THR A 630 -5.59 4.62 13.35
CA THR A 630 -6.45 5.48 14.17
C THR A 630 -7.28 4.67 15.17
N LEU A 631 -7.85 3.54 14.75
CA LEU A 631 -8.67 2.67 15.61
C LEU A 631 -7.85 2.03 16.73
N LEU A 632 -6.68 1.47 16.41
CA LEU A 632 -5.87 0.72 17.37
C LEU A 632 -5.02 1.63 18.27
N MET A 633 -4.52 2.76 17.74
CA MET A 633 -3.57 3.63 18.44
C MET A 633 -4.18 4.95 18.89
N GLY A 634 -5.40 5.28 18.45
CA GLY A 634 -6.13 6.49 18.83
C GLY A 634 -6.67 6.46 20.26
N ASP A 635 -7.34 7.54 20.68
CA ASP A 635 -7.82 7.72 22.06
C ASP A 635 -9.14 7.00 22.37
N LYS A 636 -9.92 6.67 21.34
CA LYS A 636 -11.21 5.98 21.51
C LYS A 636 -11.00 4.53 21.91
N VAL A 637 -11.44 4.16 23.12
CA VAL A 637 -11.27 2.81 23.66
C VAL A 637 -12.34 1.83 23.15
N ALA A 638 -13.59 2.30 23.01
CA ALA A 638 -14.73 1.43 22.68
C ALA A 638 -14.56 0.74 21.31
N PRO A 639 -14.26 1.44 20.21
CA PRO A 639 -14.05 0.82 18.90
C PRO A 639 -12.89 -0.18 18.89
N ARG A 640 -11.79 0.15 19.59
CA ARG A 640 -10.64 -0.75 19.74
C ARG A 640 -11.02 -2.05 20.46
N LYS A 641 -11.81 -1.95 21.54
CA LYS A 641 -12.29 -3.11 22.28
C LYS A 641 -13.19 -4.00 21.41
N GLU A 642 -14.08 -3.40 20.64
CA GLU A 642 -14.95 -4.10 19.70
C GLU A 642 -14.13 -4.84 18.64
N TYR A 643 -13.20 -4.16 17.99
CA TYR A 643 -12.29 -4.74 17.01
C TYR A 643 -11.52 -5.94 17.58
N ILE A 644 -10.97 -5.81 18.81
CA ILE A 644 -10.25 -6.92 19.46
C ILE A 644 -11.21 -8.09 19.71
N THR A 645 -12.45 -7.82 20.15
CA THR A 645 -13.44 -8.88 20.42
C THR A 645 -13.82 -9.63 19.15
N GLU A 646 -13.95 -8.94 18.02
CA GLU A 646 -14.31 -9.52 16.73
C GLU A 646 -13.17 -10.33 16.08
N HIS A 647 -11.91 -9.90 16.28
CA HIS A 647 -10.76 -10.46 15.56
C HIS A 647 -9.85 -11.34 16.41
N ALA A 648 -9.99 -11.33 17.74
CA ALA A 648 -9.16 -12.13 18.62
C ALA A 648 -9.58 -13.60 18.62
N ASN A 649 -8.62 -14.48 18.43
CA ASN A 649 -8.84 -15.93 18.60
C ASN A 649 -8.65 -16.31 20.07
N PHE A 650 -9.73 -16.29 20.84
CA PHE A 650 -9.74 -16.66 22.25
C PHE A 650 -9.51 -18.17 22.52
N ASN A 651 -9.55 -19.00 21.47
CA ASN A 651 -9.31 -20.44 21.57
C ASN A 651 -7.86 -20.83 21.29
N ARG A 652 -6.97 -19.85 21.07
CA ARG A 652 -5.55 -20.14 20.85
C ARG A 652 -4.91 -20.53 22.17
N VAL A 653 -4.65 -21.83 22.34
CA VAL A 653 -3.94 -22.40 23.49
C VAL A 653 -2.44 -22.30 23.22
N ASP A 654 -1.64 -21.90 24.23
CA ASP A 654 -0.18 -21.99 24.15
C ASP A 654 0.24 -23.44 24.29
N SER A 655 0.46 -24.11 23.16
CA SER A 655 0.79 -25.54 23.11
C SER A 655 2.15 -25.91 23.73
N PHE A 656 2.91 -24.92 24.20
CA PHE A 656 4.21 -25.17 24.81
C PHE A 656 4.11 -25.67 26.26
N GLU A 657 3.12 -25.18 27.01
CA GLU A 657 2.92 -25.63 28.41
C GLU A 657 2.48 -27.11 28.46
N ASP A 658 1.73 -27.59 27.45
CA ASP A 658 1.29 -28.99 27.35
C ASP A 658 2.40 -29.98 26.94
N LYS A 659 3.55 -29.49 26.45
CA LYS A 659 4.66 -30.33 25.96
C LYS A 659 5.78 -30.53 26.98
N ILE A 660 5.73 -29.85 28.11
CA ILE A 660 6.72 -29.95 29.20
C ILE A 660 6.23 -30.82 30.35
N GLY A 661 4.94 -31.28 30.34
CA GLY A 661 4.34 -32.13 31.33
C GLY A 661 4.73 -33.61 31.20
#